data_6e66c8a8ef80cd5f37a62d5a7f384a7f
#
_entry.id   6e66c8a8ef80cd5f37a62d5a7f384a7f
#
_cell.length_a   1.000
_cell.length_b   1.000
_cell.length_c   1.000
_cell.angle_alpha   90.00
_cell.angle_beta   90.00
_cell.angle_gamma   90.00
#
_symmetry.space_group_name_H-M   'P 1'
#
loop_
_entity.id
_entity.type
_entity.pdbx_description
1 polymer ?
#
loop_
_entity_poly.entity_id
_entity_poly.type
_entity_poly.pdbx_seq_one_letter_code
_entity_poly.pdbx_strand_id
1 'polypeptide(L)'
;MTEHTDRERTKMSDTQIKPVRTSKQAKEEFESIVGQYLESNPIISTNNKTSELEIRFGTNPKVSKPINKMGYDNVVKQLYACGFKPENSRGNQILRIQNEFVDTRTGQIKMSNIRAEIVGTDLIQEYCRTNNIQKVIDMPSTLFNKIKFTQKMSAVDSKGGYIRKLDMEDFNFRVSYQTEQDFNVQSGLSRNIISKWTDSKKLFRSMNRVRFYHDEYPIFADISIVKGSKRMNRIPVPQYTIQEAEVFSGQESYEIELEIDNAKVGTGTAYDNAARLMTDLRKCIRIILSGLQESKYPIPYSEQEHVLQSYMRMVRGEGYQTKRIYPKDFIGPGSFTLQIENVIAHIEDSTIVSIRDNYCVTEKADGDRKLLYIANNGKIYLIDTNMNVTFTGSKTNEKTIFNSLLDGEHIREDKHNKYLNMFAGFDLYYVNGKSVREFPFINYLPPIETDENIEKGEIVAKKFRLELLSELIELLKPISILETSSNDEVEPKENKRSPDLIVKCKGFNASSEHGNIFNACSKKLSDINDGLFEYTTDGLIFTPMDLPAGGNTLNGSPGPLYKSTWEKSFKWKPAEFNTIDFLVSVKKDKTGRDEVHHIFQEGRNMEGNQEVIQYKTLVLRCGFDERKHGYLNPCQDILNDKLPSPEDLDNEDSYKPVPFQPTNPYDETAHLCNIILKGDETNLYMMTEENEYFEDDMIVEFKYVMDNDDGWKWVPLRVRYDKTSELRAGMKNYGNAYHVANNNWHSIHQPITEYM
;
A
#
# COMPACT_ATOMS: atom_id res chain seq x y z
N MET A 1 29.14 -60.60 -9.57
CA MET A 1 29.71 -60.47 -10.94
C MET A 1 28.55 -59.84 -11.74
N THR A 2 28.55 -58.60 -12.14
CA THR A 2 29.56 -57.71 -12.66
C THR A 2 29.11 -56.25 -12.38
N GLU A 3 30.04 -55.44 -12.02
CA GLU A 3 29.93 -54.01 -11.78
C GLU A 3 29.40 -53.24 -13.04
N HIS A 4 28.50 -52.27 -12.76
CA HIS A 4 28.33 -51.12 -13.64
C HIS A 4 28.49 -49.85 -12.86
N THR A 5 29.61 -49.21 -13.12
CA THR A 5 30.11 -47.99 -12.55
C THR A 5 29.31 -46.76 -12.91
N ASP A 6 28.95 -46.02 -11.88
CA ASP A 6 28.51 -44.63 -11.91
C ASP A 6 29.47 -43.69 -12.70
N ARG A 7 28.89 -42.89 -13.53
CA ARG A 7 29.45 -41.60 -13.97
C ARG A 7 28.37 -40.55 -14.08
N GLU A 8 27.84 -40.11 -12.95
CA GLU A 8 27.20 -38.82 -12.87
C GLU A 8 28.25 -37.70 -12.82
N ARG A 9 28.44 -37.04 -13.94
CA ARG A 9 29.15 -35.78 -14.03
C ARG A 9 28.27 -34.66 -13.49
N THR A 10 28.48 -34.31 -12.24
CA THR A 10 28.04 -33.05 -11.64
C THR A 10 28.59 -31.89 -12.43
N LYS A 11 27.77 -31.27 -13.29
CA LYS A 11 28.05 -29.93 -13.78
C LYS A 11 27.71 -28.96 -12.67
N MET A 12 28.67 -28.66 -11.81
CA MET A 12 28.68 -27.41 -11.05
C MET A 12 28.78 -26.27 -12.05
N SER A 13 27.68 -25.53 -12.24
CA SER A 13 27.72 -24.23 -12.85
C SER A 13 28.39 -23.29 -11.89
N ASP A 14 29.59 -22.86 -12.19
CA ASP A 14 30.23 -21.69 -11.60
C ASP A 14 29.33 -20.48 -11.81
N THR A 15 28.42 -20.27 -10.89
CA THR A 15 27.75 -18.98 -10.74
C THR A 15 28.80 -18.05 -10.18
N GLN A 16 29.53 -17.37 -11.03
CA GLN A 16 30.37 -16.23 -10.66
C GLN A 16 29.49 -15.27 -9.85
N ILE A 17 29.71 -15.25 -8.55
CA ILE A 17 29.14 -14.25 -7.64
C ILE A 17 29.64 -12.91 -8.16
N LYS A 18 28.78 -12.15 -8.85
CA LYS A 18 29.12 -10.80 -9.27
C LYS A 18 29.52 -10.03 -8.01
N PRO A 19 30.68 -9.35 -8.00
CA PRO A 19 31.08 -8.55 -6.86
C PRO A 19 29.97 -7.52 -6.57
N VAL A 20 29.54 -7.46 -5.31
CA VAL A 20 28.55 -6.49 -4.85
C VAL A 20 29.14 -5.10 -5.08
N ARG A 21 28.51 -4.30 -5.92
CA ARG A 21 28.95 -2.92 -6.20
C ARG A 21 28.82 -2.09 -4.92
N THR A 22 29.81 -1.29 -4.63
CA THR A 22 29.70 -0.30 -3.55
C THR A 22 28.80 0.86 -3.99
N SER A 23 28.12 1.51 -3.07
CA SER A 23 27.28 2.70 -3.34
C SER A 23 28.09 3.81 -4.06
N LYS A 24 29.37 3.95 -3.76
CA LYS A 24 30.28 4.89 -4.43
C LYS A 24 30.49 4.54 -5.90
N GLN A 25 30.76 3.27 -6.19
CA GLN A 25 30.96 2.79 -7.58
C GLN A 25 29.69 2.96 -8.42
N ALA A 26 28.51 2.66 -7.85
CA ALA A 26 27.23 2.86 -8.54
C ALA A 26 26.97 4.34 -8.85
N LYS A 27 27.37 5.25 -7.97
CA LYS A 27 27.28 6.70 -8.18
C LYS A 27 28.20 7.17 -9.31
N GLU A 28 29.45 6.73 -9.32
CA GLU A 28 30.45 7.07 -10.37
C GLU A 28 30.00 6.52 -11.75
N GLU A 29 29.45 5.30 -11.79
CA GLU A 29 28.90 4.71 -13.02
C GLU A 29 27.69 5.50 -13.54
N PHE A 30 26.79 5.96 -12.64
CA PHE A 30 25.66 6.79 -13.01
C PHE A 30 26.12 8.13 -13.61
N GLU A 31 27.08 8.80 -13.00
CA GLU A 31 27.67 10.05 -13.51
C GLU A 31 28.32 9.82 -14.88
N SER A 32 29.00 8.69 -15.07
CA SER A 32 29.58 8.31 -16.36
C SER A 32 28.53 8.11 -17.47
N ILE A 33 27.40 7.44 -17.16
CA ILE A 33 26.30 7.26 -18.13
C ILE A 33 25.70 8.60 -18.53
N VAL A 34 25.49 9.53 -17.59
CA VAL A 34 25.00 10.87 -17.89
C VAL A 34 26.00 11.67 -18.74
N GLY A 35 27.32 11.52 -18.48
CA GLY A 35 28.37 12.12 -19.31
C GLY A 35 28.31 11.63 -20.76
N GLN A 36 28.25 10.32 -20.96
CA GLN A 36 28.19 9.70 -22.30
C GLN A 36 26.88 10.09 -23.04
N TYR A 37 25.76 10.24 -22.31
CA TYR A 37 24.52 10.76 -22.90
C TYR A 37 24.70 12.20 -23.41
N LEU A 38 25.32 13.09 -22.65
CA LEU A 38 25.59 14.46 -23.07
C LEU A 38 26.59 14.57 -24.25
N GLU A 39 27.59 13.69 -24.30
CA GLU A 39 28.54 13.60 -25.42
C GLU A 39 27.83 13.30 -26.74
N SER A 40 26.69 12.60 -26.72
CA SER A 40 25.87 12.35 -27.92
C SER A 40 25.15 13.59 -28.44
N ASN A 41 25.22 14.71 -27.73
CA ASN A 41 24.48 15.95 -28.00
C ASN A 41 22.98 15.72 -28.27
N PRO A 42 22.19 15.38 -27.26
CA PRO A 42 20.83 14.88 -27.41
C PRO A 42 19.86 15.84 -28.15
N ILE A 43 20.14 17.13 -28.13
CA ILE A 43 19.35 18.15 -28.85
C ILE A 43 19.36 17.94 -30.38
N ILE A 44 20.34 17.23 -30.90
CA ILE A 44 20.49 16.95 -32.33
C ILE A 44 19.94 15.54 -32.61
N SER A 45 18.78 15.47 -33.25
CA SER A 45 18.26 14.20 -33.79
C SER A 45 18.85 13.95 -35.17
N THR A 46 19.52 12.81 -35.38
CA THR A 46 20.04 12.40 -36.66
C THR A 46 19.31 11.16 -37.19
N ASN A 47 18.81 11.22 -38.44
CA ASN A 47 18.17 10.08 -39.12
C ASN A 47 17.01 9.40 -38.37
N ASN A 48 16.08 10.17 -37.75
CA ASN A 48 15.00 9.67 -36.90
C ASN A 48 15.48 8.82 -35.70
N LYS A 49 16.73 9.02 -35.31
CA LYS A 49 17.33 8.41 -34.13
C LYS A 49 17.44 9.45 -33.02
N THR A 50 16.87 9.16 -31.86
CA THR A 50 16.94 10.03 -30.68
C THR A 50 17.64 9.31 -29.55
N SER A 51 18.48 10.03 -28.80
CA SER A 51 19.05 9.55 -27.56
C SER A 51 17.99 9.63 -26.47
N GLU A 52 17.88 8.60 -25.62
CA GLU A 52 16.93 8.52 -24.52
C GLU A 52 17.65 8.10 -23.25
N LEU A 53 17.67 8.99 -22.26
CA LEU A 53 18.11 8.68 -20.89
C LEU A 53 16.90 8.59 -19.98
N GLU A 54 16.63 7.38 -19.52
CA GLU A 54 15.43 7.01 -18.75
C GLU A 54 15.81 6.46 -17.38
N ILE A 55 15.09 6.86 -16.34
CA ILE A 55 15.18 6.29 -15.01
C ILE A 55 13.83 5.68 -14.66
N ARG A 56 13.80 4.37 -14.43
CA ARG A 56 12.60 3.61 -14.13
C ARG A 56 12.63 3.08 -12.71
N PHE A 57 11.55 3.32 -11.95
CA PHE A 57 11.43 2.93 -10.54
C PHE A 57 10.75 1.56 -10.37
N GLY A 58 11.02 0.89 -9.23
CA GLY A 58 10.38 -0.36 -8.86
C GLY A 58 10.75 -1.56 -9.76
N THR A 59 11.93 -1.55 -10.38
CA THR A 59 12.32 -2.54 -11.40
C THR A 59 12.74 -3.88 -10.83
N ASN A 60 13.16 -3.94 -9.56
CA ASN A 60 13.63 -5.16 -8.91
C ASN A 60 12.69 -5.60 -7.80
N PRO A 61 11.85 -6.64 -8.02
CA PRO A 61 10.89 -7.13 -7.02
C PRO A 61 11.55 -7.85 -5.83
N LYS A 62 12.88 -8.06 -5.88
CA LYS A 62 13.63 -8.61 -4.73
C LYS A 62 14.00 -7.54 -3.72
N VAL A 63 14.07 -6.28 -4.14
CA VAL A 63 14.44 -5.14 -3.30
C VAL A 63 13.21 -4.53 -2.64
N SER A 64 12.16 -4.27 -3.41
CA SER A 64 10.90 -3.76 -2.88
C SER A 64 9.70 -4.41 -3.57
N LYS A 65 8.54 -4.34 -2.94
CA LYS A 65 7.27 -4.74 -3.58
C LYS A 65 7.07 -3.93 -4.87
N PRO A 66 6.36 -4.48 -5.90
CA PRO A 66 5.95 -3.70 -7.06
C PRO A 66 5.19 -2.44 -6.65
N ILE A 67 5.31 -1.38 -7.45
CA ILE A 67 4.56 -0.14 -7.22
C ILE A 67 3.06 -0.47 -7.28
N ASN A 68 2.35 -0.11 -6.24
CA ASN A 68 0.90 -0.28 -6.12
C ASN A 68 0.16 1.04 -6.39
N LYS A 69 -1.18 1.00 -6.36
CA LYS A 69 -2.02 2.18 -6.58
C LYS A 69 -1.70 3.31 -5.59
N MET A 70 -1.50 3.00 -4.31
CA MET A 70 -1.18 4.01 -3.28
C MET A 70 0.16 4.69 -3.57
N GLY A 71 1.21 3.93 -3.85
CA GLY A 71 2.52 4.48 -4.22
C GLY A 71 2.45 5.34 -5.48
N TYR A 72 1.67 4.92 -6.48
CA TYR A 72 1.40 5.69 -7.68
C TYR A 72 0.72 7.03 -7.35
N ASP A 73 -0.36 7.03 -6.58
CA ASP A 73 -1.11 8.23 -6.20
C ASP A 73 -0.26 9.18 -5.35
N ASN A 74 0.52 8.65 -4.42
CA ASN A 74 1.42 9.44 -3.60
C ASN A 74 2.50 10.14 -4.43
N VAL A 75 3.03 9.47 -5.46
CA VAL A 75 3.97 10.11 -6.40
C VAL A 75 3.28 11.21 -7.19
N VAL A 76 2.06 11.00 -7.68
CA VAL A 76 1.29 12.03 -8.38
C VAL A 76 1.05 13.24 -7.48
N LYS A 77 0.61 13.03 -6.23
CA LYS A 77 0.44 14.11 -5.23
C LYS A 77 1.75 14.87 -4.99
N GLN A 78 2.86 14.13 -4.86
CA GLN A 78 4.18 14.71 -4.62
C GLN A 78 4.68 15.53 -5.83
N LEU A 79 4.43 15.07 -7.06
CA LEU A 79 4.76 15.83 -8.27
C LEU A 79 4.02 17.16 -8.31
N TYR A 80 2.70 17.17 -8.08
CA TYR A 80 1.92 18.42 -7.99
C TYR A 80 2.44 19.35 -6.88
N ALA A 81 2.70 18.81 -5.69
CA ALA A 81 3.22 19.58 -4.56
C ALA A 81 4.59 20.22 -4.83
N CYS A 82 5.39 19.60 -5.71
CA CYS A 82 6.70 20.11 -6.13
C CYS A 82 6.66 20.96 -7.41
N GLY A 83 5.48 21.33 -7.93
CA GLY A 83 5.33 22.25 -9.06
C GLY A 83 5.33 21.61 -10.45
N PHE A 84 5.33 20.28 -10.54
CA PHE A 84 5.14 19.60 -11.80
C PHE A 84 3.70 19.75 -12.31
N LYS A 85 3.55 19.87 -13.62
CA LYS A 85 2.25 20.07 -14.30
C LYS A 85 2.06 18.95 -15.32
N PRO A 86 0.85 18.38 -15.47
CA PRO A 86 0.59 17.41 -16.54
C PRO A 86 0.43 18.11 -17.88
N GLU A 87 0.99 17.55 -18.95
CA GLU A 87 0.73 18.01 -20.32
C GLU A 87 -0.74 17.80 -20.71
N ASN A 88 -1.30 16.67 -20.29
CA ASN A 88 -2.70 16.32 -20.45
C ASN A 88 -3.19 15.58 -19.20
N SER A 89 -4.11 16.18 -18.45
CA SER A 89 -4.60 15.62 -17.18
C SER A 89 -5.35 14.29 -17.35
N ARG A 90 -5.95 14.03 -18.53
CA ARG A 90 -6.62 12.77 -18.85
C ARG A 90 -5.63 11.68 -19.29
N GLY A 91 -4.38 12.05 -19.53
CA GLY A 91 -3.35 11.18 -20.08
C GLY A 91 -3.56 10.83 -21.55
N ASN A 92 -2.63 10.06 -22.09
CA ASN A 92 -2.66 9.55 -23.45
C ASN A 92 -2.86 8.03 -23.43
N GLN A 93 -3.91 7.57 -24.09
CA GLN A 93 -4.14 6.14 -24.30
C GLN A 93 -3.20 5.64 -25.39
N ILE A 94 -2.40 4.63 -25.06
CA ILE A 94 -1.38 4.05 -25.94
C ILE A 94 -1.52 2.54 -25.94
N LEU A 95 -1.61 1.94 -27.13
CA LEU A 95 -1.52 0.50 -27.30
C LEU A 95 -0.19 0.16 -27.98
N ARG A 96 0.67 -0.58 -27.28
CA ARG A 96 1.95 -1.10 -27.79
C ARG A 96 1.81 -2.57 -28.15
N ILE A 97 2.24 -2.94 -29.35
CA ILE A 97 2.10 -4.27 -29.90
C ILE A 97 3.47 -4.75 -30.40
N GLN A 98 3.92 -5.91 -29.92
CA GLN A 98 5.13 -6.57 -30.39
C GLN A 98 4.76 -7.89 -31.06
N ASN A 99 5.25 -8.07 -32.30
CA ASN A 99 5.01 -9.30 -33.05
C ASN A 99 6.12 -10.31 -32.79
N GLU A 100 5.79 -11.61 -32.84
CA GLU A 100 6.81 -12.65 -32.97
C GLU A 100 7.33 -12.71 -34.40
N PHE A 101 8.56 -13.18 -34.57
CA PHE A 101 9.17 -13.47 -35.85
C PHE A 101 10.10 -14.69 -35.76
N VAL A 102 10.30 -15.36 -36.87
CA VAL A 102 11.28 -16.44 -36.97
C VAL A 102 12.66 -15.85 -37.29
N ASP A 103 13.61 -16.05 -36.41
CA ASP A 103 14.99 -15.67 -36.60
C ASP A 103 15.58 -16.58 -37.69
N THR A 104 15.90 -16.02 -38.86
CA THR A 104 16.37 -16.76 -40.03
C THR A 104 17.72 -17.47 -39.84
N ARG A 105 18.52 -17.07 -38.82
CA ARG A 105 19.80 -17.69 -38.51
C ARG A 105 19.65 -18.92 -37.59
N THR A 106 18.72 -18.87 -36.67
CA THR A 106 18.56 -19.91 -35.64
C THR A 106 17.31 -20.76 -35.83
N GLY A 107 16.36 -20.36 -36.69
CA GLY A 107 15.05 -20.99 -36.83
C GLY A 107 14.12 -20.80 -35.61
N GLN A 108 14.55 -20.09 -34.59
CA GLN A 108 13.79 -19.89 -33.35
C GLN A 108 12.77 -18.76 -33.49
N ILE A 109 11.61 -18.94 -32.86
CA ILE A 109 10.62 -17.89 -32.73
C ILE A 109 11.06 -16.94 -31.61
N LYS A 110 11.15 -15.65 -31.93
CA LYS A 110 11.53 -14.57 -30.98
C LYS A 110 10.54 -13.43 -31.08
N MET A 111 10.43 -12.66 -29.99
CA MET A 111 9.68 -11.39 -30.03
C MET A 111 10.51 -10.31 -30.72
N SER A 112 9.88 -9.53 -31.58
CA SER A 112 10.51 -8.39 -32.26
C SER A 112 10.96 -7.34 -31.25
N ASN A 113 12.11 -6.70 -31.51
CA ASN A 113 12.53 -5.50 -30.78
C ASN A 113 11.88 -4.22 -31.33
N ILE A 114 11.09 -4.36 -32.41
CA ILE A 114 10.28 -3.28 -32.97
C ILE A 114 8.85 -3.47 -32.44
N ARG A 115 8.27 -2.40 -31.99
CA ARG A 115 6.88 -2.35 -31.51
C ARG A 115 6.07 -1.40 -32.37
N ALA A 116 4.85 -1.74 -32.67
CA ALA A 116 3.86 -0.81 -33.18
C ALA A 116 3.26 -0.05 -31.98
N GLU A 117 3.12 1.26 -32.10
CA GLU A 117 2.45 2.12 -31.14
C GLU A 117 1.24 2.77 -31.79
N ILE A 118 0.08 2.63 -31.18
CA ILE A 118 -1.19 3.25 -31.57
C ILE A 118 -1.59 4.21 -30.46
N VAL A 119 -1.74 5.49 -30.77
CA VAL A 119 -2.07 6.54 -29.79
C VAL A 119 -3.47 7.08 -30.03
N GLY A 120 -4.29 7.06 -29.00
CA GLY A 120 -5.66 7.60 -29.03
C GLY A 120 -6.75 6.53 -28.97
N THR A 121 -7.80 6.85 -28.25
CA THR A 121 -8.90 5.91 -27.93
C THR A 121 -9.57 5.36 -29.19
N ASP A 122 -9.89 6.24 -30.16
CA ASP A 122 -10.61 5.86 -31.38
C ASP A 122 -9.86 4.81 -32.22
N LEU A 123 -8.52 5.01 -32.36
CA LEU A 123 -7.67 4.08 -33.11
C LEU A 123 -7.50 2.76 -32.36
N ILE A 124 -7.42 2.81 -31.04
CA ILE A 124 -7.31 1.60 -30.20
C ILE A 124 -8.62 0.82 -30.25
N GLN A 125 -9.78 1.47 -30.20
CA GLN A 125 -11.08 0.81 -30.35
C GLN A 125 -11.22 0.14 -31.70
N GLU A 126 -10.85 0.81 -32.81
CA GLU A 126 -10.85 0.20 -34.13
C GLU A 126 -9.90 -1.00 -34.21
N TYR A 127 -8.71 -0.92 -33.60
CA TYR A 127 -7.81 -2.05 -33.51
C TYR A 127 -8.45 -3.21 -32.71
N CYS A 128 -9.07 -2.95 -31.58
CA CYS A 128 -9.74 -3.97 -30.75
C CYS A 128 -10.87 -4.65 -31.52
N ARG A 129 -11.59 -3.91 -32.38
CA ARG A 129 -12.68 -4.45 -33.20
C ARG A 129 -12.17 -5.36 -34.32
N THR A 130 -11.02 -5.02 -34.92
CA THR A 130 -10.55 -5.67 -36.16
C THR A 130 -9.35 -6.57 -35.99
N ASN A 131 -8.54 -6.38 -34.94
CA ASN A 131 -7.22 -7.00 -34.72
C ASN A 131 -6.25 -6.84 -35.92
N ASN A 132 -6.50 -5.82 -36.75
CA ASN A 132 -5.76 -5.60 -37.99
C ASN A 132 -5.21 -4.17 -38.04
N ILE A 133 -3.87 -4.04 -37.98
CA ILE A 133 -3.19 -2.75 -38.01
C ILE A 133 -3.40 -2.00 -39.32
N GLN A 134 -3.54 -2.72 -40.47
CA GLN A 134 -3.77 -2.08 -41.78
C GLN A 134 -5.08 -1.30 -41.80
N LYS A 135 -6.16 -1.84 -41.21
CA LYS A 135 -7.46 -1.15 -41.12
C LYS A 135 -7.38 0.15 -40.31
N VAL A 136 -6.53 0.15 -39.27
CA VAL A 136 -6.30 1.36 -38.47
C VAL A 136 -5.49 2.40 -39.25
N ILE A 137 -4.52 1.96 -40.08
CA ILE A 137 -3.73 2.82 -40.97
C ILE A 137 -4.59 3.46 -42.05
N ASP A 138 -5.57 2.72 -42.56
CA ASP A 138 -6.48 3.16 -43.63
C ASP A 138 -7.56 4.16 -43.14
N MET A 139 -7.61 4.46 -41.83
CA MET A 139 -8.49 5.50 -41.28
C MET A 139 -8.09 6.93 -41.81
N PRO A 140 -8.97 7.93 -41.67
CA PRO A 140 -8.70 9.26 -42.20
C PRO A 140 -7.31 9.81 -41.86
N SER A 141 -6.66 10.45 -42.81
CA SER A 141 -5.26 10.92 -42.78
C SER A 141 -4.90 11.85 -41.60
N THR A 142 -5.86 12.49 -40.97
CA THR A 142 -5.68 13.30 -39.75
C THR A 142 -5.18 12.51 -38.56
N LEU A 143 -5.34 11.17 -38.58
CA LEU A 143 -4.95 10.27 -37.51
C LEU A 143 -3.62 9.52 -37.79
N PHE A 144 -3.06 9.69 -38.99
CA PHE A 144 -1.90 8.93 -39.48
C PHE A 144 -0.65 9.08 -38.57
N ASN A 145 -0.41 10.25 -38.03
CA ASN A 145 0.74 10.52 -37.15
C ASN A 145 0.63 9.87 -35.76
N LYS A 146 -0.49 9.24 -35.44
CA LYS A 146 -0.73 8.54 -34.17
C LYS A 146 -0.36 7.06 -34.21
N ILE A 147 0.16 6.59 -35.34
CA ILE A 147 0.62 5.20 -35.53
C ILE A 147 2.08 5.26 -35.94
N LYS A 148 2.95 4.64 -35.13
CA LYS A 148 4.39 4.56 -35.43
C LYS A 148 4.95 3.20 -35.09
N PHE A 149 6.06 2.86 -35.72
CA PHE A 149 6.87 1.68 -35.39
C PHE A 149 8.17 2.15 -34.76
N THR A 150 8.46 1.69 -33.57
CA THR A 150 9.58 2.17 -32.77
C THR A 150 10.50 1.02 -32.41
N GLN A 151 11.81 1.21 -32.58
CA GLN A 151 12.86 0.30 -32.12
C GLN A 151 13.69 0.96 -31.04
N LYS A 152 13.81 0.31 -29.87
CA LYS A 152 14.75 0.73 -28.82
C LYS A 152 15.97 -0.19 -28.82
N MET A 153 17.15 0.42 -28.78
CA MET A 153 18.44 -0.26 -28.73
C MET A 153 19.29 0.33 -27.61
N SER A 154 20.16 -0.48 -27.01
CA SER A 154 21.17 0.05 -26.09
C SER A 154 22.08 1.03 -26.81
N ALA A 155 22.38 2.17 -26.18
CA ALA A 155 23.35 3.11 -26.72
C ALA A 155 24.74 2.48 -26.75
N VAL A 156 25.59 2.99 -27.62
CA VAL A 156 27.00 2.57 -27.76
C VAL A 156 27.92 3.71 -27.34
N ASP A 157 29.01 3.37 -26.66
CA ASP A 157 30.04 4.31 -26.29
C ASP A 157 30.91 4.71 -27.51
N SER A 158 31.82 5.64 -27.32
CA SER A 158 32.78 6.10 -28.36
C SER A 158 33.70 5.00 -28.93
N LYS A 159 33.80 3.87 -28.22
CA LYS A 159 34.59 2.69 -28.62
C LYS A 159 33.77 1.59 -29.29
N GLY A 160 32.44 1.81 -29.47
CA GLY A 160 31.52 0.85 -30.04
C GLY A 160 31.02 -0.21 -29.05
N GLY A 161 31.29 -0.07 -27.76
CA GLY A 161 30.77 -0.94 -26.70
C GLY A 161 29.34 -0.57 -26.30
N TYR A 162 28.51 -1.57 -26.02
CA TYR A 162 27.13 -1.30 -25.51
C TYR A 162 27.18 -0.77 -24.09
N ILE A 163 26.49 0.36 -23.85
CA ILE A 163 26.30 0.93 -22.53
C ILE A 163 25.25 0.07 -21.78
N ARG A 164 25.68 -0.50 -20.66
CA ARG A 164 24.83 -1.38 -19.85
C ARG A 164 23.88 -0.57 -19.00
N LYS A 165 22.68 -1.13 -18.79
CA LYS A 165 21.73 -0.59 -17.81
C LYS A 165 22.32 -0.70 -16.41
N LEU A 166 22.14 0.34 -15.60
CA LEU A 166 22.61 0.41 -14.23
C LEU A 166 21.44 0.25 -13.26
N ASP A 167 21.47 -0.78 -12.43
CA ASP A 167 20.52 -0.96 -11.33
C ASP A 167 21.08 -0.30 -10.07
N MET A 168 20.32 0.67 -9.55
CA MET A 168 20.55 1.34 -8.27
C MET A 168 19.74 0.61 -7.19
N GLU A 169 20.30 -0.50 -6.69
CA GLU A 169 19.57 -1.44 -5.80
C GLU A 169 19.15 -0.77 -4.50
N ASP A 170 19.95 0.11 -3.91
CA ASP A 170 19.65 0.83 -2.68
C ASP A 170 18.33 1.62 -2.72
N PHE A 171 17.89 2.05 -3.90
CA PHE A 171 16.66 2.84 -4.08
C PHE A 171 15.70 2.22 -5.09
N ASN A 172 16.00 1.01 -5.56
CA ASN A 172 15.20 0.25 -6.52
C ASN A 172 14.78 1.04 -7.76
N PHE A 173 15.73 1.69 -8.42
CA PHE A 173 15.53 2.25 -9.73
C PHE A 173 16.62 1.83 -10.72
N ARG A 174 16.30 1.86 -11.99
CA ARG A 174 17.22 1.51 -13.10
C ARG A 174 17.45 2.71 -13.97
N VAL A 175 18.72 2.98 -14.28
CA VAL A 175 19.16 3.96 -15.27
C VAL A 175 19.41 3.25 -16.59
N SER A 176 18.82 3.73 -17.67
CA SER A 176 18.95 3.18 -19.02
C SER A 176 19.29 4.30 -20.00
N TYR A 177 20.44 4.18 -20.69
CA TYR A 177 20.73 5.01 -21.83
C TYR A 177 20.53 4.18 -23.09
N GLN A 178 19.58 4.59 -23.92
CA GLN A 178 19.15 3.90 -25.13
C GLN A 178 19.07 4.86 -26.31
N THR A 179 19.04 4.31 -27.52
CA THR A 179 18.65 5.05 -28.72
C THR A 179 17.30 4.53 -29.19
N GLU A 180 16.40 5.45 -29.48
CA GLU A 180 15.11 5.16 -30.06
C GLU A 180 15.09 5.56 -31.53
N GLN A 181 14.57 4.67 -32.38
CA GLN A 181 14.44 4.94 -33.82
C GLN A 181 12.99 4.70 -34.22
N ASP A 182 12.36 5.75 -34.74
CA ASP A 182 11.01 5.68 -35.27
C ASP A 182 11.04 5.40 -36.77
N PHE A 183 10.18 4.48 -37.19
CA PHE A 183 9.97 4.13 -38.59
C PHE A 183 8.58 4.54 -39.02
N ASN A 184 8.52 5.24 -40.14
CA ASN A 184 7.26 5.57 -40.77
C ASN A 184 6.55 4.27 -41.22
N VAL A 185 5.22 4.26 -41.17
CA VAL A 185 4.37 3.17 -41.67
C VAL A 185 4.73 2.72 -43.09
N GLN A 186 5.19 3.63 -43.93
CA GLN A 186 5.59 3.35 -45.31
C GLN A 186 7.02 2.78 -45.48
N SER A 187 7.79 2.68 -44.39
CA SER A 187 9.14 2.11 -44.49
C SER A 187 9.08 0.62 -44.89
N GLY A 188 10.12 0.12 -45.55
CA GLY A 188 10.19 -1.29 -45.96
C GLY A 188 10.07 -2.25 -44.78
N LEU A 189 10.60 -1.84 -43.61
CA LEU A 189 10.56 -2.61 -42.38
C LEU A 189 9.15 -2.65 -41.79
N SER A 190 8.46 -1.53 -41.73
CA SER A 190 7.07 -1.44 -41.26
C SER A 190 6.13 -2.26 -42.17
N ARG A 191 6.29 -2.13 -43.50
CA ARG A 191 5.50 -2.92 -44.47
C ARG A 191 5.67 -4.42 -44.30
N ASN A 192 6.91 -4.89 -44.03
CA ASN A 192 7.16 -6.32 -43.79
C ASN A 192 6.49 -6.81 -42.51
N ILE A 193 6.44 -6.00 -41.45
CA ILE A 193 5.71 -6.33 -40.22
C ILE A 193 4.20 -6.34 -40.48
N ILE A 194 3.68 -5.35 -41.17
CA ILE A 194 2.26 -5.23 -41.52
C ILE A 194 1.79 -6.41 -42.37
N SER A 195 2.57 -6.82 -43.39
CA SER A 195 2.23 -7.94 -44.28
C SER A 195 2.09 -9.28 -43.57
N LYS A 196 2.77 -9.46 -42.45
CA LYS A 196 2.71 -10.70 -41.62
C LYS A 196 1.85 -10.54 -40.37
N TRP A 197 1.05 -9.48 -40.28
CA TRP A 197 0.36 -9.11 -39.07
C TRP A 197 -0.62 -10.16 -38.56
N THR A 198 -1.44 -10.72 -39.46
CA THR A 198 -2.45 -11.73 -39.14
C THR A 198 -1.84 -13.07 -38.76
N ASP A 199 -0.68 -13.41 -39.32
CA ASP A 199 -0.06 -14.72 -39.19
C ASP A 199 0.93 -14.82 -38.01
N SER A 200 1.19 -13.71 -37.30
CA SER A 200 2.10 -13.67 -36.15
C SER A 200 1.34 -13.51 -34.84
N LYS A 201 1.81 -14.20 -33.80
CA LYS A 201 1.36 -13.94 -32.44
C LYS A 201 1.97 -12.64 -31.91
N LYS A 202 1.29 -12.02 -30.96
CA LYS A 202 1.62 -10.67 -30.46
C LYS A 202 1.55 -10.61 -28.96
N LEU A 203 2.39 -9.76 -28.38
CA LEU A 203 2.26 -9.27 -27.03
C LEU A 203 1.67 -7.86 -27.08
N PHE A 204 0.70 -7.61 -26.23
CA PHE A 204 -0.02 -6.35 -26.13
C PHE A 204 0.25 -5.70 -24.79
N ARG A 205 0.37 -4.37 -24.82
CA ARG A 205 0.41 -3.50 -23.64
C ARG A 205 -0.47 -2.28 -23.90
N SER A 206 -1.58 -2.19 -23.19
CA SER A 206 -2.41 -0.99 -23.13
C SER A 206 -1.97 -0.16 -21.94
N MET A 207 -1.76 1.13 -22.14
CA MET A 207 -1.36 2.04 -21.08
C MET A 207 -2.07 3.38 -21.20
N ASN A 208 -2.40 3.94 -20.06
CA ASN A 208 -2.73 5.35 -19.92
C ASN A 208 -1.53 6.06 -19.32
N ARG A 209 -0.89 6.96 -20.07
CA ARG A 209 0.32 7.68 -19.65
C ARG A 209 0.02 9.15 -19.48
N VAL A 210 0.29 9.66 -18.28
CA VAL A 210 0.33 11.10 -17.98
C VAL A 210 1.77 11.54 -17.93
N ARG A 211 2.16 12.46 -18.79
CA ARG A 211 3.47 13.10 -18.78
C ARG A 211 3.39 14.38 -17.97
N PHE A 212 4.25 14.48 -16.94
CA PHE A 212 4.42 15.68 -16.13
C PHE A 212 5.70 16.39 -16.55
N TYR A 213 5.67 17.71 -16.64
CA TYR A 213 6.82 18.57 -16.89
C TYR A 213 6.99 19.59 -15.78
N HIS A 214 8.19 20.14 -15.68
CA HIS A 214 8.52 21.23 -14.75
C HIS A 214 9.20 22.36 -15.52
N ASP A 215 8.87 23.62 -15.16
CA ASP A 215 9.39 24.77 -15.89
C ASP A 215 10.92 24.91 -15.71
N GLU A 216 11.46 24.57 -14.55
CA GLU A 216 12.88 24.73 -14.22
C GLU A 216 13.74 23.50 -14.54
N TYR A 217 13.16 22.29 -14.63
CA TYR A 217 13.92 21.07 -14.85
C TYR A 217 13.79 20.55 -16.29
N PRO A 218 14.88 20.04 -16.89
CA PRO A 218 14.84 19.41 -18.21
C PRO A 218 14.42 17.95 -18.11
N ILE A 219 13.40 17.65 -17.31
CA ILE A 219 13.04 16.27 -16.94
C ILE A 219 11.53 16.15 -16.98
N PHE A 220 11.07 15.14 -17.70
CA PHE A 220 9.69 14.67 -17.68
C PHE A 220 9.52 13.56 -16.65
N ALA A 221 8.36 13.50 -16.00
CA ALA A 221 7.94 12.34 -15.23
C ALA A 221 6.75 11.67 -15.95
N ASP A 222 6.98 10.49 -16.49
CA ASP A 222 5.99 9.67 -17.18
C ASP A 222 5.38 8.69 -16.19
N ILE A 223 4.12 8.90 -15.87
CA ILE A 223 3.36 8.11 -14.91
C ILE A 223 2.31 7.31 -15.69
N SER A 224 2.37 5.98 -15.62
CA SER A 224 1.53 5.12 -16.48
C SER A 224 0.79 4.04 -15.69
N ILE A 225 -0.49 3.86 -16.03
CA ILE A 225 -1.28 2.69 -15.63
C ILE A 225 -1.27 1.73 -16.82
N VAL A 226 -0.87 0.47 -16.60
CA VAL A 226 -0.60 -0.48 -17.68
C VAL A 226 -1.35 -1.79 -17.45
N LYS A 227 -2.05 -2.26 -18.48
CA LYS A 227 -2.60 -3.61 -18.61
C LYS A 227 -1.90 -4.34 -19.76
N GLY A 228 -1.55 -5.59 -19.58
CA GLY A 228 -0.80 -6.35 -20.59
C GLY A 228 -1.39 -7.72 -20.87
N SER A 229 -0.85 -8.38 -21.89
CA SER A 229 -1.21 -9.77 -22.24
C SER A 229 -1.18 -10.68 -21.02
N LYS A 230 -2.12 -11.62 -20.95
CA LYS A 230 -2.16 -12.63 -19.89
C LYS A 230 -0.82 -13.30 -19.68
N ARG A 231 -0.55 -13.70 -18.44
CA ARG A 231 0.73 -14.31 -18.05
C ARG A 231 0.50 -15.76 -17.61
N MET A 232 1.42 -16.62 -18.00
CA MET A 232 1.56 -17.97 -17.47
C MET A 232 2.90 -18.07 -16.76
N ASN A 233 2.91 -18.46 -15.50
CA ASN A 233 4.13 -18.48 -14.66
C ASN A 233 4.90 -17.14 -14.67
N ARG A 234 4.17 -16.02 -14.60
CA ARG A 234 4.68 -14.63 -14.66
C ARG A 234 5.26 -14.19 -16.02
N ILE A 235 5.23 -15.04 -17.03
CA ILE A 235 5.71 -14.73 -18.38
C ILE A 235 4.51 -14.37 -19.25
N PRO A 236 4.51 -13.24 -19.98
CA PRO A 236 3.43 -12.88 -20.88
C PRO A 236 3.39 -13.88 -22.06
N VAL A 237 2.18 -14.29 -22.43
CA VAL A 237 1.94 -15.28 -23.49
C VAL A 237 1.50 -14.58 -24.77
N PRO A 238 2.24 -14.75 -25.90
CA PRO A 238 1.84 -14.17 -27.19
C PRO A 238 0.54 -14.82 -27.72
N GLN A 239 -0.38 -14.00 -28.25
CA GLN A 239 -1.67 -14.41 -28.81
C GLN A 239 -1.91 -13.73 -30.17
N TYR A 240 -2.80 -14.29 -30.96
CA TYR A 240 -3.14 -13.72 -32.27
C TYR A 240 -3.97 -12.44 -32.14
N THR A 241 -4.91 -12.42 -31.20
CA THR A 241 -5.85 -11.31 -30.98
C THR A 241 -5.70 -10.69 -29.60
N ILE A 242 -6.13 -9.44 -29.46
CA ILE A 242 -6.11 -8.71 -28.17
C ILE A 242 -7.13 -9.31 -27.19
N GLN A 243 -8.21 -9.91 -27.68
CA GLN A 243 -9.23 -10.60 -26.90
C GLN A 243 -8.67 -11.89 -26.27
N GLU A 244 -7.99 -12.75 -27.09
CA GLU A 244 -7.32 -13.96 -26.58
C GLU A 244 -6.23 -13.64 -25.57
N ALA A 245 -5.59 -12.47 -25.71
CA ALA A 245 -4.57 -11.99 -24.81
C ALA A 245 -5.14 -11.45 -23.47
N GLU A 246 -6.47 -11.30 -23.36
CA GLU A 246 -7.18 -10.87 -22.15
C GLU A 246 -6.61 -9.57 -21.54
N VAL A 247 -6.22 -8.60 -22.39
CA VAL A 247 -5.46 -7.42 -21.96
C VAL A 247 -6.24 -6.56 -20.99
N PHE A 248 -7.51 -6.32 -21.25
CA PHE A 248 -8.33 -5.39 -20.49
C PHE A 248 -8.92 -6.00 -19.21
N SER A 249 -9.05 -7.31 -19.14
CA SER A 249 -9.45 -8.06 -17.94
C SER A 249 -8.27 -8.34 -17.00
N GLY A 250 -7.03 -8.10 -17.47
CA GLY A 250 -5.82 -8.30 -16.68
C GLY A 250 -5.63 -7.26 -15.58
N GLN A 251 -4.88 -7.65 -14.56
CA GLN A 251 -4.51 -6.79 -13.44
C GLN A 251 -3.70 -5.57 -13.90
N GLU A 252 -3.99 -4.40 -13.33
CA GLU A 252 -3.21 -3.19 -13.53
C GLU A 252 -1.82 -3.28 -12.91
N SER A 253 -0.86 -2.67 -13.58
CA SER A 253 0.47 -2.39 -13.06
C SER A 253 0.80 -0.92 -13.24
N TYR A 254 1.59 -0.37 -12.32
CA TYR A 254 1.92 1.05 -12.25
C TYR A 254 3.38 1.24 -12.57
N GLU A 255 3.66 2.16 -13.51
CA GLU A 255 5.02 2.45 -13.95
C GLU A 255 5.32 3.93 -13.76
N ILE A 256 6.49 4.20 -13.22
CA ILE A 256 7.00 5.55 -12.97
C ILE A 256 8.37 5.65 -13.60
N GLU A 257 8.51 6.60 -14.53
CA GLU A 257 9.72 6.82 -15.31
C GLU A 257 10.06 8.32 -15.29
N LEU A 258 11.36 8.64 -15.18
CA LEU A 258 11.88 9.98 -15.46
C LEU A 258 12.64 9.92 -16.79
N GLU A 259 12.33 10.83 -17.69
CA GLU A 259 12.94 10.95 -19.01
C GLU A 259 13.53 12.35 -19.19
N ILE A 260 14.71 12.45 -19.78
CA ILE A 260 15.31 13.77 -20.04
C ILE A 260 14.67 14.42 -21.24
N ASP A 261 14.32 15.71 -21.12
CA ASP A 261 13.88 16.54 -22.23
C ASP A 261 15.07 16.92 -23.13
N ASN A 262 15.24 16.17 -24.20
CA ASN A 262 16.32 16.39 -25.17
C ASN A 262 16.36 17.80 -25.74
N ALA A 263 15.22 18.51 -25.80
CA ALA A 263 15.17 19.87 -26.33
C ALA A 263 15.87 20.90 -25.43
N LYS A 264 16.08 20.57 -24.16
CA LYS A 264 16.67 21.46 -23.16
C LYS A 264 18.11 21.10 -22.78
N VAL A 265 18.68 19.99 -23.34
CA VAL A 265 19.94 19.40 -22.89
C VAL A 265 20.91 19.22 -24.06
N GLY A 266 22.13 19.69 -23.91
CA GLY A 266 23.19 19.59 -24.90
C GLY A 266 23.95 20.91 -25.10
N THR A 267 24.84 20.92 -26.09
CA THR A 267 25.71 22.06 -26.37
C THR A 267 24.91 23.35 -26.64
N GLY A 268 25.23 24.42 -25.94
CA GLY A 268 24.57 25.73 -26.07
C GLY A 268 23.30 25.87 -25.22
N THR A 269 22.95 24.89 -24.41
CA THR A 269 21.84 24.97 -23.46
C THR A 269 22.36 25.24 -22.05
N ALA A 270 21.44 25.48 -21.09
CA ALA A 270 21.78 25.58 -19.67
C ALA A 270 22.27 24.26 -19.08
N TYR A 271 22.07 23.12 -19.77
CA TYR A 271 22.45 21.78 -19.36
C TYR A 271 23.47 21.16 -20.34
N ASP A 272 24.59 21.84 -20.50
CA ASP A 272 25.70 21.43 -21.34
C ASP A 272 26.76 20.59 -20.61
N ASN A 273 26.62 20.45 -19.27
CA ASN A 273 27.52 19.64 -18.45
C ASN A 273 26.80 18.66 -17.53
N ALA A 274 27.45 17.55 -17.26
CA ALA A 274 26.89 16.44 -16.49
C ALA A 274 26.57 16.82 -15.01
N ALA A 275 27.36 17.68 -14.40
CA ALA A 275 27.21 18.01 -12.99
C ALA A 275 25.88 18.74 -12.71
N ARG A 276 25.52 19.68 -13.59
CA ARG A 276 24.25 20.42 -13.47
C ARG A 276 23.05 19.53 -13.73
N LEU A 277 23.08 18.73 -14.79
CA LEU A 277 22.02 17.78 -15.11
C LEU A 277 21.85 16.76 -13.98
N MET A 278 22.93 16.21 -13.43
CA MET A 278 22.90 15.30 -12.29
C MET A 278 22.32 15.91 -11.03
N THR A 279 22.56 17.20 -10.78
CA THR A 279 21.99 17.90 -9.60
C THR A 279 20.48 17.91 -9.66
N ASP A 280 19.89 18.29 -10.79
CA ASP A 280 18.45 18.38 -10.93
C ASP A 280 17.80 16.98 -11.10
N LEU A 281 18.51 16.05 -11.77
CA LEU A 281 18.07 14.67 -11.85
C LEU A 281 17.96 14.01 -10.46
N ARG A 282 18.92 14.25 -9.56
CA ARG A 282 18.86 13.78 -8.17
C ARG A 282 17.69 14.40 -7.40
N LYS A 283 17.37 15.68 -7.64
CA LYS A 283 16.17 16.30 -7.03
C LYS A 283 14.89 15.62 -7.50
N CYS A 284 14.75 15.37 -8.81
CA CYS A 284 13.57 14.70 -9.36
C CYS A 284 13.47 13.24 -8.88
N ILE A 285 14.59 12.49 -8.81
CA ILE A 285 14.62 11.14 -8.21
C ILE A 285 14.14 11.20 -6.76
N ARG A 286 14.61 12.16 -5.97
CA ARG A 286 14.18 12.32 -4.57
C ARG A 286 12.68 12.61 -4.47
N ILE A 287 12.11 13.42 -5.36
CA ILE A 287 10.66 13.70 -5.40
C ILE A 287 9.88 12.41 -5.60
N ILE A 288 10.26 11.57 -6.57
CA ILE A 288 9.61 10.28 -6.79
C ILE A 288 9.75 9.36 -5.57
N LEU A 289 10.98 9.22 -5.04
CA LEU A 289 11.24 8.38 -3.85
C LEU A 289 10.47 8.87 -2.62
N SER A 290 10.30 10.19 -2.47
CA SER A 290 9.51 10.77 -1.37
C SER A 290 8.04 10.36 -1.46
N GLY A 291 7.46 10.31 -2.66
CA GLY A 291 6.12 9.76 -2.88
C GLY A 291 6.05 8.26 -2.59
N LEU A 292 7.00 7.47 -3.11
CA LEU A 292 7.02 6.01 -2.94
C LEU A 292 7.24 5.56 -1.49
N GLN A 293 8.01 6.31 -0.70
CA GLN A 293 8.31 5.99 0.70
C GLN A 293 7.49 6.81 1.70
N GLU A 294 6.57 7.64 1.22
CA GLU A 294 5.72 8.52 2.05
C GLU A 294 6.53 9.35 3.07
N SER A 295 7.70 9.81 2.64
CA SER A 295 8.63 10.55 3.50
C SER A 295 9.32 11.68 2.74
N LYS A 296 9.43 12.84 3.35
CA LYS A 296 10.29 13.93 2.84
C LYS A 296 11.79 13.57 2.84
N TYR A 297 12.14 12.49 3.55
CA TYR A 297 13.50 12.03 3.77
C TYR A 297 13.65 10.55 3.33
N PRO A 298 13.56 10.27 2.02
CA PRO A 298 13.69 8.89 1.54
C PRO A 298 15.07 8.33 1.87
N ILE A 299 15.08 7.08 2.36
CA ILE A 299 16.28 6.35 2.77
C ILE A 299 16.49 5.09 1.90
N PRO A 300 17.74 4.58 1.82
CA PRO A 300 18.03 3.34 1.13
C PRO A 300 17.21 2.16 1.70
N TYR A 301 16.78 1.23 0.84
CA TYR A 301 16.10 0.00 1.28
C TYR A 301 16.99 -0.87 2.18
N SER A 302 18.31 -0.81 1.98
CA SER A 302 19.29 -1.44 2.89
C SER A 302 19.23 -0.86 4.31
N GLU A 303 19.00 0.45 4.48
CA GLU A 303 18.78 1.08 5.79
C GLU A 303 17.45 0.65 6.40
N GLN A 304 16.37 0.58 5.61
CA GLN A 304 15.06 0.09 6.08
C GLN A 304 15.17 -1.36 6.57
N GLU A 305 15.85 -2.22 5.83
CA GLU A 305 16.10 -3.61 6.23
C GLU A 305 16.93 -3.68 7.52
N HIS A 306 17.97 -2.85 7.65
CA HIS A 306 18.78 -2.78 8.87
C HIS A 306 17.94 -2.40 10.10
N VAL A 307 17.04 -1.44 9.96
CA VAL A 307 16.09 -1.03 11.02
C VAL A 307 15.20 -2.20 11.42
N LEU A 308 14.61 -2.90 10.45
CA LEU A 308 13.76 -4.08 10.73
C LEU A 308 14.53 -5.22 11.39
N GLN A 309 15.75 -5.50 10.96
CA GLN A 309 16.60 -6.51 11.60
C GLN A 309 16.96 -6.12 13.04
N SER A 310 17.19 -4.82 13.29
CA SER A 310 17.47 -4.31 14.65
C SER A 310 16.22 -4.42 15.53
N TYR A 311 15.05 -4.07 15.01
CA TYR A 311 13.75 -4.28 15.64
C TYR A 311 13.55 -5.78 16.01
N MET A 312 13.79 -6.69 15.05
CA MET A 312 13.62 -8.13 15.29
C MET A 312 14.56 -8.67 16.36
N ARG A 313 15.82 -8.21 16.37
CA ARG A 313 16.77 -8.58 17.45
C ARG A 313 16.32 -8.05 18.80
N MET A 314 15.83 -6.84 18.90
CA MET A 314 15.30 -6.28 20.14
C MET A 314 14.10 -7.09 20.66
N VAL A 315 13.18 -7.48 19.77
CA VAL A 315 11.93 -8.17 20.12
C VAL A 315 12.16 -9.66 20.40
N ARG A 316 13.00 -10.34 19.60
CA ARG A 316 13.21 -11.80 19.65
C ARG A 316 14.50 -12.23 20.36
N GLY A 317 15.36 -11.28 20.69
CA GLY A 317 16.68 -11.50 21.27
C GLY A 317 17.81 -11.32 20.29
N GLU A 318 19.00 -10.94 20.80
CA GLU A 318 20.17 -10.56 20.01
C GLU A 318 20.65 -11.62 19.00
N GLY A 319 20.43 -12.89 19.28
CA GLY A 319 20.79 -14.01 18.39
C GLY A 319 19.82 -14.26 17.25
N TYR A 320 18.68 -13.55 17.20
CA TYR A 320 17.66 -13.79 16.19
C TYR A 320 18.06 -13.24 14.82
N GLN A 321 17.98 -14.09 13.81
CA GLN A 321 18.20 -13.74 12.40
C GLN A 321 17.08 -14.29 11.54
N THR A 322 16.54 -13.47 10.66
CA THR A 322 15.52 -13.87 9.70
C THR A 322 15.83 -13.27 8.33
N LYS A 323 15.55 -14.05 7.27
CA LYS A 323 15.68 -13.58 5.88
C LYS A 323 14.43 -12.84 5.40
N ARG A 324 13.30 -12.98 6.09
CA ARG A 324 12.03 -12.37 5.70
C ARG A 324 11.26 -11.95 6.93
N ILE A 325 10.77 -10.72 6.89
CA ILE A 325 9.92 -10.11 7.92
C ILE A 325 8.53 -9.91 7.29
N TYR A 326 7.51 -10.23 8.04
CA TYR A 326 6.12 -10.27 7.59
C TYR A 326 5.25 -9.35 8.46
N PRO A 327 4.05 -8.95 7.98
CA PRO A 327 3.10 -8.18 8.79
C PRO A 327 2.77 -8.80 10.17
N LYS A 328 2.84 -10.13 10.27
CA LYS A 328 2.64 -10.85 11.55
C LYS A 328 3.71 -10.54 12.61
N ASP A 329 4.88 -10.03 12.20
CA ASP A 329 5.98 -9.71 13.13
C ASP A 329 5.80 -8.35 13.83
N PHE A 330 4.73 -7.63 13.53
CA PHE A 330 4.30 -6.44 14.26
C PHE A 330 3.78 -6.84 15.66
N ILE A 331 4.37 -6.34 16.73
CA ILE A 331 4.07 -6.81 18.10
C ILE A 331 2.94 -6.07 18.81
N GLY A 332 2.31 -5.07 18.16
CA GLY A 332 1.20 -4.31 18.75
C GLY A 332 -0.11 -5.12 18.80
N PRO A 333 -0.67 -5.39 19.99
CA PRO A 333 -1.94 -6.10 20.08
C PRO A 333 -3.11 -5.21 19.58
N GLY A 334 -4.02 -5.79 18.77
CA GLY A 334 -5.22 -5.11 18.28
C GLY A 334 -6.37 -5.16 19.28
N SER A 335 -7.21 -4.12 19.34
CA SER A 335 -8.39 -4.11 20.19
C SER A 335 -9.57 -4.87 19.57
N PHE A 336 -10.39 -5.49 20.41
CA PHE A 336 -11.62 -6.16 20.04
C PHE A 336 -12.77 -5.14 19.91
N THR A 337 -13.78 -5.41 19.10
CA THR A 337 -14.94 -4.53 19.01
C THR A 337 -15.80 -4.70 20.27
N LEU A 338 -16.07 -3.60 21.00
CA LEU A 338 -16.90 -3.59 22.21
C LEU A 338 -18.30 -4.08 21.87
N GLN A 339 -18.81 -5.02 22.67
CA GLN A 339 -20.14 -5.57 22.57
C GLN A 339 -20.96 -5.19 23.82
N ILE A 340 -22.30 -5.27 23.73
CA ILE A 340 -23.18 -4.91 24.83
C ILE A 340 -22.89 -5.75 26.10
N GLU A 341 -22.50 -7.00 25.94
CA GLU A 341 -22.12 -7.91 27.00
C GLU A 341 -20.91 -7.45 27.81
N ASN A 342 -20.04 -6.66 27.19
CA ASN A 342 -18.86 -6.09 27.86
C ASN A 342 -19.21 -4.83 28.69
N VAL A 343 -20.39 -4.27 28.48
CA VAL A 343 -20.86 -3.02 29.12
C VAL A 343 -21.78 -3.28 30.29
N ILE A 344 -22.58 -4.35 30.25
CA ILE A 344 -23.54 -4.71 31.31
C ILE A 344 -22.84 -5.09 32.63
N ALA A 345 -23.58 -5.11 33.72
CA ALA A 345 -23.06 -5.54 35.02
C ALA A 345 -22.58 -6.98 34.96
N HIS A 346 -21.49 -7.28 35.70
CA HIS A 346 -20.92 -8.61 35.76
C HIS A 346 -21.98 -9.62 36.28
N ILE A 347 -22.13 -10.73 35.55
CA ILE A 347 -22.97 -11.86 35.96
C ILE A 347 -22.03 -12.86 36.63
N GLU A 348 -22.40 -13.31 37.83
CA GLU A 348 -21.65 -14.36 38.57
C GLU A 348 -21.45 -15.57 37.64
N ASP A 349 -20.25 -16.12 37.64
CA ASP A 349 -19.79 -17.25 36.76
C ASP A 349 -19.66 -16.95 35.26
N SER A 350 -19.77 -15.70 34.82
CA SER A 350 -19.52 -15.32 33.43
C SER A 350 -18.04 -15.22 33.14
N THR A 351 -17.60 -15.77 32.01
CA THR A 351 -16.23 -15.60 31.46
C THR A 351 -16.10 -14.34 30.60
N ILE A 352 -17.20 -13.59 30.41
CA ILE A 352 -17.24 -12.37 29.60
C ILE A 352 -16.53 -11.26 30.35
N VAL A 353 -15.64 -10.58 29.64
CA VAL A 353 -14.85 -9.46 30.18
C VAL A 353 -15.71 -8.22 30.24
N SER A 354 -15.82 -7.58 31.42
CA SER A 354 -16.51 -6.32 31.59
C SER A 354 -15.54 -5.13 31.62
N ILE A 355 -15.89 -4.04 30.94
CA ILE A 355 -15.10 -2.79 30.99
C ILE A 355 -15.29 -2.03 32.32
N ARG A 356 -16.20 -2.49 33.20
CA ARG A 356 -16.45 -1.87 34.51
C ARG A 356 -15.30 -2.05 35.50
N ASP A 357 -14.45 -3.07 35.26
CA ASP A 357 -13.41 -3.49 36.19
C ASP A 357 -12.02 -3.06 35.69
N ASN A 358 -11.42 -2.08 36.40
CA ASN A 358 -10.03 -1.64 36.16
C ASN A 358 -9.70 -1.22 34.71
N TYR A 359 -10.58 -0.44 34.09
CA TYR A 359 -10.35 0.10 32.75
C TYR A 359 -10.08 1.61 32.78
N CYS A 360 -9.26 2.04 31.82
CA CYS A 360 -9.16 3.44 31.41
C CYS A 360 -9.63 3.60 29.96
N VAL A 361 -10.01 4.83 29.61
CA VAL A 361 -10.52 5.17 28.29
C VAL A 361 -9.76 6.33 27.67
N THR A 362 -9.52 6.23 26.36
CA THR A 362 -8.99 7.32 25.55
C THR A 362 -9.81 7.48 24.27
N GLU A 363 -9.74 8.65 23.62
CA GLU A 363 -10.34 8.86 22.33
C GLU A 363 -9.68 7.95 21.29
N LYS A 364 -10.45 7.51 20.29
CA LYS A 364 -9.92 6.78 19.15
C LYS A 364 -9.58 7.79 18.04
N ALA A 365 -8.27 8.07 17.88
CA ALA A 365 -7.79 8.91 16.80
C ALA A 365 -7.99 8.23 15.45
N ASP A 366 -8.36 8.99 14.43
CA ASP A 366 -8.42 8.53 13.04
C ASP A 366 -7.06 8.81 12.37
N GLY A 367 -6.25 7.77 12.30
CA GLY A 367 -4.89 7.83 11.77
C GLY A 367 -4.37 6.44 11.37
N ASP A 368 -3.06 6.37 11.15
CA ASP A 368 -2.34 5.14 10.83
C ASP A 368 -1.60 4.60 12.06
N ARG A 369 -1.96 3.42 12.56
CA ARG A 369 -1.21 2.80 13.66
C ARG A 369 0.21 2.47 13.22
N LYS A 370 1.21 2.97 13.96
CA LYS A 370 2.64 2.72 13.74
C LYS A 370 3.37 2.51 15.05
N LEU A 371 4.49 1.79 14.96
CA LEU A 371 5.48 1.78 16.03
C LEU A 371 6.52 2.86 15.75
N LEU A 372 6.78 3.71 16.73
CA LEU A 372 7.90 4.64 16.70
C LEU A 372 9.13 3.93 17.29
N TYR A 373 10.16 3.77 16.47
CA TYR A 373 11.43 3.13 16.84
C TYR A 373 12.55 4.16 16.91
N ILE A 374 13.18 4.27 18.08
CA ILE A 374 14.37 5.07 18.28
C ILE A 374 15.58 4.14 18.16
N ALA A 375 16.34 4.30 17.09
CA ALA A 375 17.47 3.42 16.80
C ALA A 375 18.67 3.69 17.72
N ASN A 376 19.68 2.81 17.70
CA ASN A 376 20.92 2.93 18.48
C ASN A 376 21.79 4.15 18.12
N ASN A 377 21.54 4.80 17.00
CA ASN A 377 22.19 6.04 16.55
C ASN A 377 21.33 7.30 16.80
N GLY A 378 20.21 7.16 17.50
CA GLY A 378 19.26 8.22 17.81
C GLY A 378 18.32 8.60 16.68
N LYS A 379 18.43 8.04 15.47
CA LYS A 379 17.46 8.27 14.39
C LYS A 379 16.09 7.71 14.76
N ILE A 380 15.02 8.41 14.36
CA ILE A 380 13.64 8.08 14.68
C ILE A 380 12.95 7.56 13.42
N TYR A 381 12.40 6.35 13.49
CA TYR A 381 11.68 5.70 12.41
C TYR A 381 10.25 5.36 12.82
N LEU A 382 9.35 5.31 11.84
CA LEU A 382 8.01 4.76 11.99
C LEU A 382 7.95 3.42 11.25
N ILE A 383 7.40 2.40 11.92
CA ILE A 383 7.17 1.06 11.36
C ILE A 383 5.67 0.82 11.32
N ASP A 384 5.10 0.60 10.13
CA ASP A 384 3.67 0.36 9.97
C ASP A 384 3.29 -1.11 10.24
N THR A 385 1.99 -1.39 10.26
CA THR A 385 1.46 -2.76 10.49
C THR A 385 1.81 -3.76 9.41
N ASN A 386 2.36 -3.30 8.27
CA ASN A 386 2.86 -4.11 7.16
C ASN A 386 4.39 -4.26 7.19
N MET A 387 5.04 -3.77 8.26
CA MET A 387 6.48 -3.76 8.45
C MET A 387 7.23 -2.89 7.42
N ASN A 388 6.59 -1.85 6.86
CA ASN A 388 7.29 -0.85 6.09
C ASN A 388 7.91 0.19 7.05
N VAL A 389 9.13 0.63 6.73
CA VAL A 389 9.89 1.59 7.54
C VAL A 389 9.89 2.95 6.86
N THR A 390 9.49 3.97 7.60
CA THR A 390 9.54 5.37 7.17
C THR A 390 10.51 6.14 8.08
N PHE A 391 11.47 6.84 7.49
CA PHE A 391 12.35 7.73 8.26
C PHE A 391 11.66 9.09 8.44
N THR A 392 11.63 9.57 9.69
CA THR A 392 10.95 10.82 10.05
C THR A 392 11.75 12.08 9.73
N GLY A 393 13.03 11.95 9.37
CA GLY A 393 13.95 13.09 9.24
C GLY A 393 14.41 13.66 10.58
N SER A 394 14.09 13.00 11.68
CA SER A 394 14.41 13.44 13.04
C SER A 394 15.34 12.46 13.75
N LYS A 395 16.10 12.98 14.68
CA LYS A 395 16.94 12.23 15.61
C LYS A 395 16.85 12.82 17.01
N THR A 396 17.25 12.04 18.01
CA THR A 396 17.50 12.51 19.37
C THR A 396 18.97 12.32 19.74
N ASN A 397 19.46 13.15 20.64
CA ASN A 397 20.81 13.01 21.24
C ASN A 397 20.76 12.31 22.61
N GLU A 398 19.56 12.04 23.14
CA GLU A 398 19.36 11.43 24.45
C GLU A 398 19.61 9.91 24.39
N LYS A 399 20.79 9.47 24.85
CA LYS A 399 21.24 8.09 24.75
C LYS A 399 20.46 7.11 25.64
N THR A 400 19.84 7.62 26.70
CA THR A 400 19.08 6.79 27.66
C THR A 400 17.82 6.19 27.06
N ILE A 401 17.32 6.78 25.95
CA ILE A 401 16.13 6.31 25.25
C ILE A 401 16.44 5.67 23.88
N PHE A 402 17.71 5.40 23.55
CA PHE A 402 18.04 4.65 22.35
C PHE A 402 17.49 3.21 22.45
N ASN A 403 17.26 2.56 21.30
CA ASN A 403 16.64 1.23 21.25
C ASN A 403 15.32 1.18 22.03
N SER A 404 14.46 2.16 21.83
CA SER A 404 13.11 2.23 22.42
C SER A 404 12.03 2.05 21.38
N LEU A 405 10.89 1.48 21.79
CA LEU A 405 9.77 1.17 20.89
C LEU A 405 8.46 1.58 21.54
N LEU A 406 7.79 2.55 20.92
CA LEU A 406 6.51 3.11 21.33
C LEU A 406 5.44 2.67 20.34
N ASP A 407 4.23 2.43 20.83
CA ASP A 407 3.04 2.20 20.01
C ASP A 407 2.18 3.46 19.98
N GLY A 408 1.68 3.82 18.80
CA GLY A 408 0.93 5.05 18.65
C GLY A 408 0.20 5.17 17.33
N GLU A 409 -0.53 6.27 17.20
CA GLU A 409 -1.23 6.65 15.98
C GLU A 409 -0.47 7.76 15.27
N HIS A 410 -0.13 7.56 14.00
CA HIS A 410 0.47 8.56 13.14
C HIS A 410 -0.63 9.33 12.41
N ILE A 411 -0.79 10.58 12.74
CA ILE A 411 -1.82 11.48 12.25
C ILE A 411 -1.16 12.46 11.30
N ARG A 412 -1.54 12.43 10.02
CA ARG A 412 -0.90 13.24 8.97
C ARG A 412 -1.52 14.62 8.84
N GLU A 413 -2.83 14.71 9.08
CA GLU A 413 -3.63 15.90 8.87
C GLU A 413 -4.46 16.21 10.12
N ASP A 414 -4.71 17.49 10.37
CA ASP A 414 -5.62 17.93 11.41
C ASP A 414 -7.09 17.79 10.99
N LYS A 415 -8.03 18.12 11.88
CA LYS A 415 -9.48 18.08 11.61
C LYS A 415 -9.93 19.05 10.49
N HIS A 416 -9.02 19.89 9.97
CA HIS A 416 -9.27 20.82 8.86
C HIS A 416 -8.49 20.44 7.59
N ASN A 417 -7.98 19.18 7.52
CA ASN A 417 -7.16 18.66 6.43
C ASN A 417 -5.85 19.44 6.20
N LYS A 418 -5.30 20.05 7.25
CA LYS A 418 -3.98 20.68 7.20
C LYS A 418 -2.93 19.71 7.68
N TYR A 419 -1.75 19.77 7.09
CA TYR A 419 -0.61 18.95 7.46
C TYR A 419 -0.23 19.13 8.94
N LEU A 420 -0.30 18.04 9.70
CA LEU A 420 0.00 18.00 11.14
C LEU A 420 1.25 17.16 11.42
N ASN A 421 1.38 15.97 10.85
CA ASN A 421 2.47 15.00 11.03
C ASN A 421 2.79 14.72 12.50
N MET A 422 1.82 14.21 13.23
CA MET A 422 1.92 13.95 14.66
C MET A 422 1.90 12.43 14.93
N PHE A 423 2.78 11.99 15.83
CA PHE A 423 2.70 10.66 16.44
C PHE A 423 2.11 10.80 17.84
N ALA A 424 0.90 10.26 18.02
CA ALA A 424 0.19 10.22 19.30
C ALA A 424 0.47 8.87 19.98
N GLY A 425 1.48 8.82 20.85
CA GLY A 425 1.88 7.62 21.58
C GLY A 425 0.84 7.21 22.61
N PHE A 426 0.46 5.91 22.64
CA PHE A 426 -0.53 5.39 23.59
C PHE A 426 -0.05 4.17 24.38
N ASP A 427 1.07 3.53 24.01
CA ASP A 427 1.69 2.46 24.82
C ASP A 427 3.21 2.42 24.59
N LEU A 428 3.93 1.72 25.47
CA LEU A 428 5.38 1.59 25.47
C LEU A 428 5.77 0.12 25.64
N TYR A 429 6.66 -0.37 24.77
CA TYR A 429 7.05 -1.77 24.78
C TYR A 429 8.50 -2.00 25.17
N TYR A 430 9.42 -1.13 24.75
CA TYR A 430 10.84 -1.23 25.03
C TYR A 430 11.43 0.14 25.37
N VAL A 431 12.30 0.19 26.39
CA VAL A 431 13.10 1.35 26.76
C VAL A 431 14.56 0.92 26.87
N ASN A 432 15.45 1.57 26.14
CA ASN A 432 16.88 1.26 26.12
C ASN A 432 17.16 -0.25 25.94
N GLY A 433 16.46 -0.87 24.98
CA GLY A 433 16.56 -2.30 24.63
C GLY A 433 15.94 -3.26 25.65
N LYS A 434 15.34 -2.78 26.74
CA LYS A 434 14.70 -3.62 27.75
C LYS A 434 13.19 -3.60 27.57
N SER A 435 12.57 -4.78 27.65
CA SER A 435 11.11 -4.92 27.65
C SER A 435 10.51 -4.24 28.89
N VAL A 436 9.43 -3.50 28.69
CA VAL A 436 8.57 -2.97 29.75
C VAL A 436 7.12 -3.47 29.58
N ARG A 437 6.90 -4.41 28.66
CA ARG A 437 5.59 -4.96 28.33
C ARG A 437 4.93 -5.71 29.48
N GLU A 438 5.72 -6.22 30.40
CA GLU A 438 5.29 -6.92 31.61
C GLU A 438 4.71 -5.99 32.67
N PHE A 439 4.93 -4.68 32.58
CA PHE A 439 4.41 -3.74 33.57
C PHE A 439 2.92 -3.48 33.33
N PRO A 440 2.14 -3.15 34.40
CA PRO A 440 0.78 -2.65 34.26
C PRO A 440 0.76 -1.33 33.50
N PHE A 441 -0.42 -0.97 32.96
CA PHE A 441 -0.53 0.15 32.03
C PHE A 441 -0.49 1.50 32.74
N ILE A 442 -1.40 1.70 33.73
CA ILE A 442 -1.55 2.94 34.48
C ILE A 442 -1.68 2.63 35.97
N ASN A 443 -1.40 3.60 36.82
CA ASN A 443 -1.56 3.43 38.27
C ASN A 443 -3.04 3.17 38.62
N TYR A 444 -3.33 1.99 39.11
CA TYR A 444 -4.65 1.54 39.54
C TYR A 444 -4.74 1.35 41.06
N LEU A 445 -3.65 1.58 41.77
CA LEU A 445 -3.60 1.42 43.23
C LEU A 445 -4.24 2.65 43.89
N PRO A 446 -5.00 2.48 44.98
CA PRO A 446 -5.47 3.62 45.74
C PRO A 446 -4.29 4.43 46.28
N PRO A 447 -4.43 5.77 46.42
CA PRO A 447 -3.39 6.58 47.05
C PRO A 447 -3.04 5.98 48.39
N ILE A 448 -1.75 5.73 48.62
CA ILE A 448 -1.28 5.21 49.89
C ILE A 448 -1.45 6.33 50.94
N GLU A 449 -2.51 6.21 51.72
CA GLU A 449 -2.61 6.97 52.95
C GLU A 449 -1.67 6.30 53.95
N THR A 450 -0.49 6.85 54.13
CA THR A 450 0.28 7.01 55.39
C THR A 450 1.78 6.85 55.21
N ASP A 451 2.49 7.76 55.89
CA ASP A 451 3.95 7.84 56.09
C ASP A 451 4.56 6.58 56.75
N GLU A 452 3.78 5.65 57.29
CA GLU A 452 4.26 4.49 58.02
C GLU A 452 4.87 3.39 57.15
N ASN A 453 4.59 3.32 55.84
CA ASN A 453 5.13 2.33 54.93
C ASN A 453 6.45 2.72 54.27
N ILE A 454 6.83 4.00 54.35
CA ILE A 454 8.08 4.53 53.79
C ILE A 454 9.29 4.12 54.67
N GLU A 455 9.07 3.91 55.98
CA GLU A 455 10.15 3.47 56.90
C GLU A 455 10.51 1.99 56.81
N LYS A 456 9.71 1.15 56.14
CA LYS A 456 9.96 -0.32 56.07
C LYS A 456 10.67 -0.79 54.80
N GLY A 457 11.08 0.11 53.91
CA GLY A 457 11.96 -0.23 52.79
C GLY A 457 11.42 -1.27 51.79
N GLU A 458 10.10 -1.58 51.79
CA GLU A 458 9.49 -2.62 50.97
C GLU A 458 8.64 -2.10 49.77
N ILE A 459 8.56 -0.79 49.53
CA ILE A 459 7.87 -0.25 48.36
C ILE A 459 8.86 -0.16 47.22
N VAL A 460 8.99 -1.25 46.45
CA VAL A 460 9.46 -1.15 45.06
C VAL A 460 8.41 -0.33 44.33
N ALA A 461 8.75 0.91 43.94
CA ALA A 461 7.87 1.75 43.15
C ALA A 461 7.44 0.95 41.88
N LYS A 462 6.19 0.54 41.83
CA LYS A 462 5.66 -0.14 40.63
C LYS A 462 5.78 0.84 39.46
N LYS A 463 6.44 0.42 38.37
CA LYS A 463 6.53 1.22 37.15
C LYS A 463 5.32 0.94 36.29
N PHE A 464 4.75 1.99 35.71
CA PHE A 464 3.60 1.91 34.81
C PHE A 464 4.01 2.31 33.39
N ARG A 465 3.49 1.62 32.39
CA ARG A 465 3.88 1.87 30.99
C ARG A 465 3.53 3.28 30.50
N LEU A 466 2.38 3.82 30.90
CA LEU A 466 1.94 5.16 30.51
C LEU A 466 2.84 6.26 31.11
N GLU A 467 3.24 6.13 32.36
CA GLU A 467 4.17 7.06 33.02
C GLU A 467 5.54 7.04 32.32
N LEU A 468 6.08 5.83 32.08
CA LEU A 468 7.33 5.66 31.35
C LEU A 468 7.25 6.22 29.92
N LEU A 469 6.09 6.09 29.24
CA LEU A 469 5.85 6.66 27.91
C LEU A 469 5.91 8.20 27.96
N SER A 470 5.25 8.81 28.95
CA SER A 470 5.26 10.27 29.12
C SER A 470 6.67 10.80 29.39
N GLU A 471 7.41 10.16 30.33
CA GLU A 471 8.81 10.51 30.63
C GLU A 471 9.70 10.38 29.38
N LEU A 472 9.54 9.27 28.61
CA LEU A 472 10.33 9.06 27.41
C LEU A 472 10.05 10.14 26.35
N ILE A 473 8.78 10.52 26.15
CA ILE A 473 8.39 11.56 25.19
C ILE A 473 8.95 12.93 25.61
N GLU A 474 8.97 13.27 26.90
CA GLU A 474 9.58 14.48 27.41
C GLU A 474 11.11 14.53 27.17
N LEU A 475 11.77 13.38 27.29
CA LEU A 475 13.20 13.23 27.03
C LEU A 475 13.55 13.22 25.53
N LEU A 476 12.61 12.86 24.65
CA LEU A 476 12.88 12.60 23.25
C LEU A 476 13.44 13.80 22.50
N LYS A 477 12.90 14.99 22.71
CA LYS A 477 13.35 16.29 22.15
C LYS A 477 13.88 16.12 20.72
N PRO A 478 13.02 15.77 19.73
CA PRO A 478 13.47 15.46 18.39
C PRO A 478 14.14 16.67 17.73
N ILE A 479 15.23 16.44 17.03
CA ILE A 479 16.01 17.44 16.29
C ILE A 479 15.98 17.06 14.80
N SER A 480 15.78 18.04 13.92
CA SER A 480 15.87 17.80 12.48
C SER A 480 17.29 17.41 12.06
N ILE A 481 17.44 16.40 11.20
CA ILE A 481 18.77 16.02 10.66
C ILE A 481 19.40 17.12 9.80
N LEU A 482 18.61 18.09 9.32
CA LEU A 482 19.11 19.21 8.51
C LEU A 482 19.81 20.29 9.38
N GLU A 483 19.61 20.30 10.70
CA GLU A 483 20.31 21.22 11.60
C GLU A 483 21.79 20.88 11.82
N THR A 484 22.18 19.62 11.57
CA THR A 484 23.54 19.14 11.91
C THR A 484 24.58 19.37 10.82
N SER A 485 24.21 19.97 9.69
CA SER A 485 25.12 20.17 8.55
C SER A 485 25.74 21.58 8.45
N SER A 486 25.38 22.52 9.32
CA SER A 486 26.01 23.86 9.36
C SER A 486 26.99 23.93 10.51
N ASN A 487 28.28 23.64 10.23
CA ASN A 487 29.41 23.94 11.11
C ASN A 487 29.80 25.43 11.08
N ASP A 488 28.91 26.30 10.59
CA ASP A 488 29.16 27.73 10.53
C ASP A 488 28.55 28.37 11.78
N GLU A 489 29.44 28.75 12.69
CA GLU A 489 29.15 29.46 13.96
C GLU A 489 28.59 30.89 13.77
N VAL A 490 28.13 31.27 12.57
CA VAL A 490 27.75 32.65 12.24
C VAL A 490 26.39 32.69 11.54
N GLU A 491 25.32 32.20 12.19
CA GLU A 491 23.96 32.64 11.86
C GLU A 491 23.09 32.82 13.11
N PRO A 492 22.23 33.86 13.12
CA PRO A 492 21.45 34.21 14.31
C PRO A 492 20.42 33.10 14.64
N LYS A 493 20.14 32.95 15.93
CA LYS A 493 19.31 31.95 16.60
C LYS A 493 17.86 31.84 16.10
N GLU A 494 17.46 32.57 15.06
CA GLU A 494 16.07 32.63 14.57
C GLU A 494 15.68 31.62 13.48
N ASN A 495 16.64 30.85 12.95
CA ASN A 495 16.37 29.88 11.84
C ASN A 495 16.51 28.40 12.23
N LYS A 496 16.27 28.03 13.48
CA LYS A 496 16.18 26.61 13.85
C LYS A 496 14.94 26.00 13.18
N ARG A 497 15.15 25.13 12.21
CA ARG A 497 14.04 24.34 11.60
C ARG A 497 13.48 23.39 12.66
N SER A 498 12.23 23.60 13.02
CA SER A 498 11.51 22.66 13.88
C SER A 498 11.54 21.25 13.30
N PRO A 499 11.59 20.20 14.13
CA PRO A 499 11.44 18.83 13.65
C PRO A 499 10.10 18.68 12.89
N ASP A 500 10.12 17.89 11.83
CA ASP A 500 8.91 17.71 11.00
C ASP A 500 7.87 16.81 11.71
N LEU A 501 8.29 15.95 12.64
CA LEU A 501 7.44 15.08 13.43
C LEU A 501 7.17 15.65 14.82
N ILE A 502 5.90 15.82 15.16
CA ILE A 502 5.44 16.13 16.52
C ILE A 502 5.17 14.79 17.23
N VAL A 503 5.68 14.63 18.46
CA VAL A 503 5.42 13.43 19.28
C VAL A 503 4.72 13.86 20.56
N LYS A 504 3.53 13.32 20.80
CA LYS A 504 2.70 13.59 21.98
C LYS A 504 2.27 12.29 22.65
N CYS A 505 2.13 12.29 23.98
CA CYS A 505 1.49 11.21 24.71
C CYS A 505 -0.02 11.43 24.70
N LYS A 506 -0.81 10.37 24.47
CA LYS A 506 -2.26 10.42 24.57
C LYS A 506 -2.71 10.49 26.03
N GLY A 507 -3.76 11.25 26.29
CA GLY A 507 -4.40 11.33 27.60
C GLY A 507 -5.41 10.21 27.82
N PHE A 508 -5.36 9.57 28.99
CA PHE A 508 -6.29 8.54 29.42
C PHE A 508 -7.07 9.00 30.63
N ASN A 509 -8.36 8.66 30.67
CA ASN A 509 -9.21 8.87 31.82
C ASN A 509 -9.40 7.52 32.53
N ALA A 510 -8.88 7.40 33.75
CA ALA A 510 -8.99 6.18 34.55
C ALA A 510 -10.36 6.07 35.24
N SER A 511 -10.91 4.87 35.31
CA SER A 511 -12.17 4.61 36.05
C SER A 511 -12.03 4.93 37.53
N SER A 512 -10.85 4.72 38.11
CA SER A 512 -10.53 5.04 39.49
C SER A 512 -10.57 6.56 39.82
N GLU A 513 -10.18 7.40 38.85
CA GLU A 513 -10.18 8.87 39.02
C GLU A 513 -11.57 9.49 38.88
N HIS A 514 -12.43 8.87 38.08
CA HIS A 514 -13.78 9.38 37.79
C HIS A 514 -14.91 8.63 38.52
N GLY A 515 -14.55 7.72 39.42
CA GLY A 515 -15.48 6.90 40.20
C GLY A 515 -16.01 5.66 39.46
N ASN A 516 -16.12 5.72 38.13
CA ASN A 516 -16.44 4.57 37.27
C ASN A 516 -16.08 4.87 35.83
N ILE A 517 -16.07 3.81 34.98
CA ILE A 517 -15.68 3.95 33.56
C ILE A 517 -16.65 4.81 32.74
N PHE A 518 -17.95 4.85 33.09
CA PHE A 518 -18.92 5.62 32.32
C PHE A 518 -18.75 7.13 32.54
N ASN A 519 -18.42 7.57 33.75
CA ASN A 519 -18.05 8.94 34.00
C ASN A 519 -16.77 9.33 33.24
N ALA A 520 -15.78 8.42 33.17
CA ALA A 520 -14.57 8.62 32.40
C ALA A 520 -14.88 8.75 30.89
N CYS A 521 -15.81 7.92 30.36
CA CYS A 521 -16.29 8.02 28.99
C CYS A 521 -17.00 9.35 28.72
N SER A 522 -17.94 9.72 29.59
CA SER A 522 -18.70 10.97 29.47
C SER A 522 -17.77 12.18 29.42
N LYS A 523 -16.73 12.23 30.29
CA LYS A 523 -15.71 13.27 30.24
C LYS A 523 -14.96 13.27 28.91
N LYS A 524 -14.53 12.09 28.40
CA LYS A 524 -13.81 11.97 27.14
C LYS A 524 -14.68 12.38 25.95
N LEU A 525 -15.95 12.00 25.93
CA LEU A 525 -16.90 12.41 24.88
C LEU A 525 -17.17 13.93 24.93
N SER A 526 -17.28 14.52 26.13
CA SER A 526 -17.34 15.98 26.26
C SER A 526 -16.11 16.65 25.64
N ASP A 527 -14.89 16.16 25.95
CA ASP A 527 -13.64 16.69 25.39
C ASP A 527 -13.62 16.61 23.84
N ILE A 528 -14.16 15.54 23.27
CA ILE A 528 -14.31 15.36 21.82
C ILE A 528 -15.32 16.37 21.25
N ASN A 529 -16.49 16.48 21.84
CA ASN A 529 -17.57 17.37 21.39
C ASN A 529 -17.19 18.86 21.53
N ASP A 530 -16.43 19.20 22.56
CA ASP A 530 -15.87 20.55 22.78
C ASP A 530 -14.71 20.87 21.81
N GLY A 531 -14.30 19.90 20.98
CA GLY A 531 -13.29 20.08 19.95
C GLY A 531 -11.88 20.26 20.49
N LEU A 532 -11.56 19.70 21.64
CA LEU A 532 -10.24 19.85 22.29
C LEU A 532 -9.11 19.12 21.56
N PHE A 533 -9.43 18.22 20.63
CA PHE A 533 -8.44 17.50 19.84
C PHE A 533 -8.12 18.24 18.54
N GLU A 534 -6.84 18.25 18.16
CA GLU A 534 -6.35 18.82 16.91
C GLU A 534 -6.72 17.97 15.70
N TYR A 535 -7.05 16.69 15.90
CA TYR A 535 -7.29 15.66 14.89
C TYR A 535 -8.70 15.08 14.98
N THR A 536 -9.10 14.36 13.95
CA THR A 536 -10.38 13.66 13.88
C THR A 536 -10.38 12.41 14.77
N THR A 537 -11.51 12.13 15.41
CA THR A 537 -11.72 10.95 16.26
C THR A 537 -12.95 10.18 15.78
N ASP A 538 -12.92 8.85 15.87
CA ASP A 538 -13.98 7.97 15.41
C ASP A 538 -14.48 6.98 16.49
N GLY A 539 -14.34 7.33 17.78
CA GLY A 539 -14.81 6.52 18.90
C GLY A 539 -13.91 6.56 20.12
N LEU A 540 -13.92 5.47 20.89
CA LEU A 540 -13.19 5.30 22.14
C LEU A 540 -12.38 4.00 22.13
N ILE A 541 -11.27 3.99 22.87
CA ILE A 541 -10.47 2.78 23.15
C ILE A 541 -10.43 2.56 24.66
N PHE A 542 -10.73 1.32 25.06
CA PHE A 542 -10.69 0.86 26.44
C PHE A 542 -9.47 -0.04 26.64
N THR A 543 -8.66 0.28 27.64
CA THR A 543 -7.44 -0.47 27.96
C THR A 543 -7.47 -0.88 29.43
N PRO A 544 -7.18 -2.15 29.78
CA PRO A 544 -7.06 -2.57 31.18
C PRO A 544 -5.87 -1.87 31.82
N MET A 545 -6.10 -1.33 33.05
CA MET A 545 -5.10 -0.55 33.77
C MET A 545 -3.98 -1.41 34.37
N ASP A 546 -4.30 -2.60 34.77
CA ASP A 546 -3.47 -3.48 35.63
C ASP A 546 -2.78 -4.63 34.89
N LEU A 547 -3.09 -4.86 33.60
CA LEU A 547 -2.55 -5.97 32.83
C LEU A 547 -1.27 -5.61 32.07
N PRO A 548 -0.37 -6.59 31.88
CA PRO A 548 0.75 -6.47 30.95
C PRO A 548 0.25 -6.30 29.50
N ALA A 549 1.07 -5.74 28.63
CA ALA A 549 0.68 -5.47 27.23
C ALA A 549 0.30 -6.77 26.50
N GLY A 550 -0.97 -6.86 26.08
CA GLY A 550 -1.50 -8.08 25.42
C GLY A 550 -1.65 -9.29 26.34
N GLY A 551 -1.41 -9.14 27.65
CA GLY A 551 -1.53 -10.21 28.63
C GLY A 551 -2.96 -10.39 29.15
N ASN A 552 -3.25 -11.55 29.75
CA ASN A 552 -4.60 -11.91 30.16
C ASN A 552 -4.77 -11.97 31.70
N THR A 553 -3.69 -11.94 32.44
CA THR A 553 -3.69 -12.08 33.90
C THR A 553 -2.80 -11.05 34.59
N LEU A 554 -3.21 -10.61 35.76
CA LEU A 554 -2.43 -9.73 36.61
C LEU A 554 -1.08 -10.37 36.97
N ASN A 555 0.02 -9.62 36.83
CA ASN A 555 1.40 -10.11 37.00
C ASN A 555 1.75 -11.33 36.10
N GLY A 556 0.97 -11.57 35.05
CA GLY A 556 1.22 -12.61 34.08
C GLY A 556 2.25 -12.22 33.03
N SER A 557 2.47 -13.10 32.05
CA SER A 557 3.32 -12.80 30.91
C SER A 557 2.60 -11.84 29.94
N PRO A 558 3.34 -10.93 29.28
CA PRO A 558 2.78 -10.12 28.20
C PRO A 558 2.31 -11.00 27.03
N GLY A 559 1.49 -10.45 26.18
CA GLY A 559 0.98 -11.12 24.99
C GLY A 559 2.08 -11.58 24.01
N PRO A 560 1.72 -12.28 22.94
CA PRO A 560 2.67 -12.89 22.03
C PRO A 560 3.51 -11.85 21.30
N LEU A 561 4.69 -12.27 20.82
CA LEU A 561 5.61 -11.43 20.03
C LEU A 561 5.25 -11.47 18.53
N TYR A 562 3.97 -11.45 18.21
CA TYR A 562 3.43 -11.36 16.86
C TYR A 562 2.07 -10.64 16.89
N LYS A 563 1.64 -10.14 15.74
CA LYS A 563 0.36 -9.44 15.59
C LYS A 563 -0.81 -10.34 16.02
N SER A 564 -1.54 -9.92 17.03
CA SER A 564 -2.69 -10.64 17.60
C SER A 564 -3.77 -9.66 18.02
N THR A 565 -5.00 -10.15 18.17
CA THR A 565 -6.08 -9.39 18.80
C THR A 565 -6.01 -9.63 20.31
N TRP A 566 -6.14 -8.58 21.10
CA TRP A 566 -6.17 -8.64 22.55
C TRP A 566 -7.61 -8.55 23.03
N GLU A 567 -8.15 -9.67 23.47
CA GLU A 567 -9.56 -9.79 23.89
C GLU A 567 -9.91 -8.98 25.15
N LYS A 568 -8.90 -8.42 25.81
CA LYS A 568 -9.07 -7.54 26.99
C LYS A 568 -9.04 -6.05 26.63
N SER A 569 -8.64 -5.65 25.43
CA SER A 569 -8.69 -4.27 24.96
C SER A 569 -9.85 -4.10 23.98
N PHE A 570 -10.65 -3.07 24.18
CA PHE A 570 -11.86 -2.85 23.37
C PHE A 570 -11.81 -1.53 22.62
N LYS A 571 -12.43 -1.53 21.45
CA LYS A 571 -12.72 -0.32 20.66
C LYS A 571 -14.24 -0.18 20.52
N TRP A 572 -14.72 1.00 20.76
CA TRP A 572 -16.09 1.40 20.50
C TRP A 572 -16.12 2.44 19.39
N LYS A 573 -17.11 2.35 18.51
CA LYS A 573 -17.43 3.35 17.50
C LYS A 573 -18.93 3.68 17.55
N PRO A 574 -19.33 4.93 17.28
CA PRO A 574 -20.72 5.25 16.96
C PRO A 574 -21.27 4.36 15.84
N ALA A 575 -22.58 4.14 15.83
CA ALA A 575 -23.22 3.17 14.92
C ALA A 575 -22.89 3.45 13.44
N GLU A 576 -22.89 4.72 13.05
CA GLU A 576 -22.62 5.19 11.69
C GLU A 576 -21.21 4.91 11.20
N PHE A 577 -20.23 4.66 12.10
CA PHE A 577 -18.85 4.34 11.76
C PHE A 577 -18.55 2.84 11.78
N ASN A 578 -19.56 1.99 12.02
CA ASN A 578 -19.40 0.54 11.92
C ASN A 578 -19.50 0.09 10.47
N THR A 579 -18.36 -0.21 9.87
CA THR A 579 -18.21 -0.64 8.48
C THR A 579 -17.57 -2.00 8.41
N ILE A 580 -17.72 -2.67 7.26
CA ILE A 580 -17.11 -3.98 6.99
C ILE A 580 -16.38 -3.91 5.65
N ASP A 581 -15.12 -4.38 5.62
CA ASP A 581 -14.36 -4.53 4.40
C ASP A 581 -14.63 -5.91 3.78
N PHE A 582 -15.17 -5.95 2.58
CA PHE A 582 -15.44 -7.17 1.85
C PHE A 582 -14.59 -7.30 0.58
N LEU A 583 -14.21 -8.52 0.26
CA LEU A 583 -13.82 -8.87 -1.09
C LEU A 583 -15.07 -8.97 -1.96
N VAL A 584 -15.11 -8.19 -3.03
CA VAL A 584 -16.25 -8.09 -3.93
C VAL A 584 -16.12 -9.10 -5.06
N SER A 585 -17.19 -9.86 -5.30
CA SER A 585 -17.33 -10.70 -6.50
C SER A 585 -18.64 -10.34 -7.21
N VAL A 586 -18.57 -10.00 -8.50
CA VAL A 586 -19.77 -9.72 -9.31
C VAL A 586 -20.45 -11.03 -9.67
N LYS A 587 -21.77 -11.11 -9.51
CA LYS A 587 -22.55 -12.26 -9.93
C LYS A 587 -22.46 -12.43 -11.45
N LYS A 588 -22.18 -13.67 -11.89
CA LYS A 588 -22.00 -14.00 -13.32
C LYS A 588 -23.22 -14.74 -13.87
N ASP A 589 -23.52 -14.49 -15.13
CA ASP A 589 -24.49 -15.28 -15.89
C ASP A 589 -23.93 -16.69 -16.25
N LYS A 590 -24.75 -17.50 -16.88
CA LYS A 590 -24.36 -18.87 -17.32
C LYS A 590 -23.19 -18.90 -18.31
N THR A 591 -22.85 -17.75 -18.92
CA THR A 591 -21.74 -17.63 -19.90
C THR A 591 -20.46 -17.10 -19.23
N GLY A 592 -20.49 -16.80 -17.92
CA GLY A 592 -19.37 -16.25 -17.17
C GLY A 592 -19.21 -14.73 -17.29
N ARG A 593 -20.19 -14.03 -17.88
CA ARG A 593 -20.21 -12.55 -17.97
C ARG A 593 -20.93 -11.96 -16.76
N ASP A 594 -20.65 -10.71 -16.45
CA ASP A 594 -21.35 -9.99 -15.40
C ASP A 594 -22.85 -9.91 -15.70
N GLU A 595 -23.65 -10.32 -14.73
CA GLU A 595 -25.10 -10.23 -14.81
C GLU A 595 -25.52 -8.77 -14.58
N VAL A 596 -26.14 -8.15 -15.59
CA VAL A 596 -26.62 -6.77 -15.53
C VAL A 596 -28.13 -6.75 -15.55
N HIS A 597 -28.71 -6.12 -14.55
CA HIS A 597 -30.15 -5.99 -14.38
C HIS A 597 -30.60 -4.56 -14.62
N HIS A 598 -31.91 -4.39 -14.81
CA HIS A 598 -32.55 -3.09 -15.06
C HIS A 598 -33.65 -2.85 -14.06
N ILE A 599 -33.74 -1.63 -13.53
CA ILE A 599 -34.80 -1.19 -12.65
C ILE A 599 -35.30 0.19 -13.10
N PHE A 600 -36.60 0.43 -12.98
CA PHE A 600 -37.14 1.77 -13.18
C PHE A 600 -36.88 2.62 -11.94
N GLN A 601 -36.35 3.80 -12.16
CA GLN A 601 -36.17 4.78 -11.09
C GLN A 601 -37.57 5.26 -10.63
N GLU A 602 -37.79 5.27 -9.32
CA GLU A 602 -38.98 5.91 -8.78
C GLU A 602 -38.88 7.43 -8.96
N GLY A 603 -40.01 7.99 -9.44
CA GLY A 603 -40.09 9.43 -9.74
C GLY A 603 -39.73 9.76 -11.19
N ARG A 604 -39.54 11.05 -11.45
CA ARG A 604 -39.19 11.58 -12.76
C ARG A 604 -37.93 12.44 -12.62
N ASN A 605 -37.07 12.38 -13.63
CA ASN A 605 -35.93 13.29 -13.70
C ASN A 605 -36.39 14.75 -13.89
N MET A 606 -35.44 15.71 -13.90
CA MET A 606 -35.75 17.13 -14.11
C MET A 606 -36.46 17.43 -15.45
N GLU A 607 -36.34 16.53 -16.43
CA GLU A 607 -37.03 16.61 -17.73
C GLU A 607 -38.40 15.92 -17.73
N GLY A 608 -38.80 15.33 -16.60
CA GLY A 608 -40.12 14.67 -16.45
C GLY A 608 -40.17 13.23 -16.98
N ASN A 609 -39.04 12.63 -17.36
CA ASN A 609 -38.95 11.28 -17.87
C ASN A 609 -38.64 10.27 -16.76
N GLN A 610 -39.18 9.05 -16.87
CA GLN A 610 -38.74 7.92 -16.06
C GLN A 610 -37.47 7.32 -16.68
N GLU A 611 -36.43 7.12 -15.87
CA GLU A 611 -35.18 6.50 -16.34
C GLU A 611 -35.13 5.04 -15.95
N VAL A 612 -34.60 4.24 -16.88
CA VAL A 612 -34.22 2.85 -16.63
C VAL A 612 -32.76 2.85 -16.25
N ILE A 613 -32.47 2.50 -14.99
CA ILE A 613 -31.10 2.42 -14.49
C ILE A 613 -30.63 0.97 -14.49
N GLN A 614 -29.32 0.78 -14.70
CA GLN A 614 -28.67 -0.51 -14.66
C GLN A 614 -28.01 -0.75 -13.31
N TYR A 615 -28.07 -2.01 -12.84
CA TYR A 615 -27.38 -2.43 -11.64
C TYR A 615 -26.77 -3.81 -11.80
N LYS A 616 -25.77 -4.10 -10.95
CA LYS A 616 -25.18 -5.42 -10.77
C LYS A 616 -25.42 -5.90 -9.34
N THR A 617 -25.47 -7.22 -9.19
CA THR A 617 -25.50 -7.86 -7.87
C THR A 617 -24.11 -8.36 -7.52
N LEU A 618 -23.63 -7.93 -6.37
CA LEU A 618 -22.35 -8.34 -5.79
C LEU A 618 -22.55 -9.46 -4.78
N VAL A 619 -21.59 -10.34 -4.69
CA VAL A 619 -21.42 -11.30 -3.59
C VAL A 619 -20.28 -10.77 -2.71
N LEU A 620 -20.61 -10.40 -1.48
CA LEU A 620 -19.69 -9.87 -0.48
C LEU A 620 -19.03 -11.03 0.28
N ARG A 621 -17.70 -11.09 0.27
CA ARG A 621 -16.93 -12.18 0.86
C ARG A 621 -16.02 -11.68 1.95
N CYS A 622 -15.81 -12.52 2.98
CA CYS A 622 -14.83 -12.30 4.03
C CYS A 622 -13.92 -13.51 4.18
N GLY A 623 -12.76 -13.34 4.84
CA GLY A 623 -11.80 -14.41 5.07
C GLY A 623 -12.24 -15.33 6.20
N PHE A 624 -12.28 -16.63 5.98
CA PHE A 624 -12.67 -17.64 6.96
C PHE A 624 -11.64 -18.76 7.05
N ASP A 625 -11.31 -19.18 8.26
CA ASP A 625 -10.39 -20.28 8.54
C ASP A 625 -11.15 -21.45 9.20
N GLU A 626 -11.45 -22.47 8.42
CA GLU A 626 -12.20 -23.64 8.86
C GLU A 626 -11.46 -24.45 9.95
N ARG A 627 -10.13 -24.45 9.95
CA ARG A 627 -9.35 -25.14 10.98
C ARG A 627 -9.49 -24.49 12.36
N LYS A 628 -9.58 -23.17 12.39
CA LYS A 628 -9.68 -22.41 13.65
C LYS A 628 -11.09 -22.31 14.16
N HIS A 629 -12.05 -22.18 13.26
CA HIS A 629 -13.41 -21.80 13.60
C HIS A 629 -14.47 -22.89 13.30
N GLY A 630 -14.02 -24.02 12.76
CA GLY A 630 -14.93 -25.11 12.36
C GLY A 630 -15.76 -24.75 11.13
N TYR A 631 -16.98 -25.26 11.06
CA TYR A 631 -17.89 -24.99 9.95
C TYR A 631 -18.64 -23.69 10.16
N LEU A 632 -18.86 -22.92 9.09
CA LEU A 632 -19.52 -21.64 9.14
C LEU A 632 -20.99 -21.77 9.55
N ASN A 633 -21.69 -22.75 8.97
CA ASN A 633 -23.10 -23.04 9.25
C ASN A 633 -23.37 -24.55 9.22
N PRO A 634 -22.91 -25.30 10.25
CA PRO A 634 -22.94 -26.75 10.23
C PRO A 634 -24.35 -27.35 10.10
N CYS A 635 -25.37 -26.67 10.63
CA CYS A 635 -26.74 -27.14 10.52
C CYS A 635 -27.24 -27.11 9.07
N GLN A 636 -26.98 -26.03 8.36
CA GLN A 636 -27.35 -25.89 6.96
C GLN A 636 -26.52 -26.81 6.06
N ASP A 637 -25.25 -26.97 6.36
CA ASP A 637 -24.35 -27.87 5.62
C ASP A 637 -24.80 -29.33 5.75
N ILE A 638 -25.27 -29.74 6.93
CA ILE A 638 -25.88 -31.07 7.15
C ILE A 638 -27.16 -31.22 6.29
N LEU A 639 -28.04 -30.22 6.32
CA LEU A 639 -29.28 -30.24 5.54
C LEU A 639 -29.03 -30.29 4.02
N ASN A 640 -27.95 -29.69 3.58
CA ASN A 640 -27.57 -29.61 2.16
C ASN A 640 -26.63 -30.75 1.72
N ASP A 641 -26.29 -31.69 2.62
CA ASP A 641 -25.31 -32.78 2.38
C ASP A 641 -23.93 -32.25 1.87
N LYS A 642 -23.47 -31.16 2.48
CA LYS A 642 -22.24 -30.41 2.09
C LYS A 642 -21.20 -30.33 3.18
N LEU A 643 -21.22 -31.17 4.19
CA LEU A 643 -20.16 -31.19 5.19
C LEU A 643 -18.82 -31.52 4.52
N PRO A 644 -17.78 -30.69 4.75
CA PRO A 644 -16.45 -30.98 4.25
C PRO A 644 -15.92 -32.30 4.85
N SER A 645 -15.17 -33.04 4.06
CA SER A 645 -14.50 -34.25 4.53
C SER A 645 -13.34 -33.90 5.49
N PRO A 646 -12.89 -34.81 6.36
CA PRO A 646 -11.68 -34.58 7.16
C PRO A 646 -10.43 -34.25 6.32
N GLU A 647 -10.36 -34.74 5.08
CA GLU A 647 -9.28 -34.46 4.13
C GLU A 647 -9.31 -33.01 3.63
N ASP A 648 -10.47 -32.38 3.54
CA ASP A 648 -10.61 -30.97 3.18
C ASP A 648 -10.11 -30.06 4.32
N LEU A 649 -10.18 -30.51 5.56
CA LEU A 649 -9.70 -29.78 6.74
C LEU A 649 -8.17 -29.86 6.90
N ASP A 650 -7.51 -30.86 6.31
CA ASP A 650 -6.04 -31.02 6.36
C ASP A 650 -5.31 -30.20 5.29
N ASN A 651 -6.03 -29.53 4.41
CA ASN A 651 -5.45 -28.73 3.35
C ASN A 651 -4.72 -27.49 3.92
N GLU A 652 -3.47 -27.23 3.48
CA GLU A 652 -2.68 -26.07 3.92
C GLU A 652 -3.36 -24.73 3.62
N ASP A 653 -4.33 -24.73 2.71
CA ASP A 653 -5.11 -23.56 2.28
C ASP A 653 -6.46 -23.39 3.01
N SER A 654 -6.48 -23.62 4.32
CA SER A 654 -7.70 -23.52 5.13
C SER A 654 -8.31 -22.10 5.19
N TYR A 655 -7.51 -21.03 5.01
CA TYR A 655 -8.00 -19.64 4.99
C TYR A 655 -8.42 -19.24 3.58
N LYS A 656 -9.73 -19.07 3.36
CA LYS A 656 -10.34 -18.79 2.06
C LYS A 656 -11.44 -17.73 2.13
N PRO A 657 -11.77 -17.06 1.00
CA PRO A 657 -12.89 -16.14 0.94
C PRO A 657 -14.22 -16.90 0.89
N VAL A 658 -15.14 -16.61 1.80
CA VAL A 658 -16.49 -17.17 1.85
C VAL A 658 -17.55 -16.07 1.77
N PRO A 659 -18.74 -16.31 1.22
CA PRO A 659 -19.85 -15.37 1.29
C PRO A 659 -20.14 -15.03 2.75
N PHE A 660 -20.42 -13.76 3.04
CA PHE A 660 -20.67 -13.30 4.38
C PHE A 660 -22.07 -13.76 4.86
N GLN A 661 -22.11 -14.64 5.82
CA GLN A 661 -23.34 -15.16 6.44
C GLN A 661 -23.26 -14.91 7.96
N PRO A 662 -23.80 -13.80 8.45
CA PRO A 662 -23.73 -13.45 9.86
C PRO A 662 -24.63 -14.36 10.70
N THR A 663 -24.30 -14.48 11.98
CA THR A 663 -25.01 -15.38 12.91
C THR A 663 -25.91 -14.66 13.89
N ASN A 664 -25.65 -13.38 14.20
CA ASN A 664 -26.41 -12.64 15.19
C ASN A 664 -26.56 -11.14 14.80
N PRO A 665 -27.74 -10.72 14.30
CA PRO A 665 -28.82 -11.57 13.83
C PRO A 665 -28.46 -12.40 12.61
N TYR A 666 -29.06 -13.57 12.46
CA TYR A 666 -28.90 -14.38 11.25
C TYR A 666 -29.60 -13.73 10.07
N ASP A 667 -28.89 -13.60 8.94
CA ASP A 667 -29.42 -13.15 7.66
C ASP A 667 -28.77 -13.95 6.52
N GLU A 668 -29.59 -14.77 5.84
CA GLU A 668 -29.14 -15.60 4.74
C GLU A 668 -28.69 -14.77 3.53
N THR A 669 -29.23 -13.58 3.36
CA THR A 669 -29.01 -12.69 2.20
C THR A 669 -27.97 -11.61 2.43
N ALA A 670 -27.43 -11.52 3.64
CA ALA A 670 -26.45 -10.47 4.03
C ALA A 670 -25.20 -10.40 3.13
N HIS A 671 -24.90 -11.45 2.37
CA HIS A 671 -23.80 -11.46 1.41
C HIS A 671 -24.15 -10.83 0.05
N LEU A 672 -25.39 -10.39 -0.17
CA LEU A 672 -25.81 -9.82 -1.44
C LEU A 672 -25.91 -8.29 -1.36
N CYS A 673 -25.42 -7.63 -2.39
CA CYS A 673 -25.50 -6.19 -2.53
C CYS A 673 -25.78 -5.82 -3.99
N ASN A 674 -26.86 -5.09 -4.23
CA ASN A 674 -27.12 -4.48 -5.52
C ASN A 674 -26.45 -3.12 -5.60
N ILE A 675 -25.80 -2.82 -6.72
CA ILE A 675 -25.14 -1.55 -6.95
C ILE A 675 -25.56 -0.94 -8.28
N ILE A 676 -26.05 0.29 -8.22
CA ILE A 676 -26.37 1.07 -9.41
C ILE A 676 -25.10 1.42 -10.16
N LEU A 677 -25.10 1.20 -11.47
CA LEU A 677 -24.01 1.60 -12.33
C LEU A 677 -24.09 3.10 -12.64
N LYS A 678 -22.98 3.81 -12.44
CA LYS A 678 -22.83 5.25 -12.69
C LYS A 678 -21.86 5.46 -13.86
N GLY A 679 -22.09 6.49 -14.67
CA GLY A 679 -21.20 6.83 -15.79
C GLY A 679 -21.89 7.63 -16.85
N ASP A 680 -21.37 7.61 -18.07
CA ASP A 680 -21.92 8.22 -19.26
C ASP A 680 -22.65 7.20 -20.15
N GLU A 681 -23.25 7.63 -21.25
CA GLU A 681 -23.99 6.75 -22.19
C GLU A 681 -23.15 5.61 -22.77
N THR A 682 -21.84 5.72 -22.72
CA THR A 682 -20.90 4.76 -23.33
C THR A 682 -20.22 3.83 -22.31
N ASN A 683 -20.09 4.27 -21.06
CA ASN A 683 -19.35 3.52 -20.04
C ASN A 683 -20.01 3.64 -18.67
N LEU A 684 -20.45 2.51 -18.15
CA LEU A 684 -21.07 2.40 -16.83
C LEU A 684 -20.16 1.63 -15.88
N TYR A 685 -19.98 2.16 -14.68
CA TYR A 685 -19.04 1.67 -13.68
C TYR A 685 -19.71 1.46 -12.32
N MET A 686 -19.18 0.51 -11.56
CA MET A 686 -19.44 0.43 -10.12
C MET A 686 -18.61 1.49 -9.41
N MET A 687 -19.26 2.34 -8.60
CA MET A 687 -18.60 3.44 -7.92
C MET A 687 -18.99 3.49 -6.45
N THR A 688 -18.04 3.89 -5.61
CA THR A 688 -18.24 4.12 -4.19
C THR A 688 -18.86 5.51 -3.93
N GLU A 689 -19.27 5.78 -2.68
CA GLU A 689 -19.73 7.14 -2.29
C GLU A 689 -18.61 8.19 -2.41
N GLU A 690 -17.35 7.82 -2.22
CA GLU A 690 -16.19 8.69 -2.44
C GLU A 690 -15.83 8.87 -3.93
N ASN A 691 -16.70 8.41 -4.86
CA ASN A 691 -16.51 8.45 -6.31
C ASN A 691 -15.28 7.69 -6.81
N GLU A 692 -14.91 6.63 -6.14
CA GLU A 692 -13.87 5.72 -6.58
C GLU A 692 -14.47 4.58 -7.41
N TYR A 693 -13.82 4.29 -8.54
CA TYR A 693 -14.14 3.15 -9.39
C TYR A 693 -13.64 1.84 -8.76
N PHE A 694 -14.46 0.80 -8.82
CA PHE A 694 -14.04 -0.54 -8.43
C PHE A 694 -14.60 -1.62 -9.36
N GLU A 695 -13.95 -2.76 -9.36
CA GLU A 695 -14.29 -3.92 -10.19
C GLU A 695 -14.20 -5.22 -9.39
N ASP A 696 -14.42 -6.34 -10.05
CA ASP A 696 -14.31 -7.70 -9.49
C ASP A 696 -12.94 -7.91 -8.81
N ASP A 697 -12.91 -8.72 -7.76
CA ASP A 697 -11.70 -9.05 -6.99
C ASP A 697 -10.98 -7.83 -6.34
N MET A 698 -11.75 -6.79 -5.98
CA MET A 698 -11.27 -5.69 -5.15
C MET A 698 -11.85 -5.76 -3.75
N ILE A 699 -11.13 -5.17 -2.78
CA ILE A 699 -11.61 -5.04 -1.40
C ILE A 699 -12.20 -3.65 -1.23
N VAL A 700 -13.46 -3.59 -0.81
CA VAL A 700 -14.23 -2.37 -0.67
C VAL A 700 -14.83 -2.32 0.73
N GLU A 701 -14.83 -1.14 1.33
CA GLU A 701 -15.45 -0.87 2.62
C GLU A 701 -16.92 -0.52 2.41
N PHE A 702 -17.80 -1.19 3.15
CA PHE A 702 -19.24 -0.99 3.08
C PHE A 702 -19.81 -0.54 4.42
N LYS A 703 -20.80 0.36 4.37
CA LYS A 703 -21.71 0.62 5.47
C LYS A 703 -23.04 -0.10 5.22
N TYR A 704 -23.75 -0.43 6.30
CA TYR A 704 -25.08 -1.05 6.24
C TYR A 704 -26.14 -0.04 6.64
N VAL A 705 -27.11 0.21 5.75
CA VAL A 705 -28.21 1.17 5.96
C VAL A 705 -29.49 0.37 6.17
N MET A 706 -29.98 0.35 7.42
CA MET A 706 -31.12 -0.46 7.84
C MET A 706 -32.41 -0.14 7.07
N ASP A 707 -32.61 1.14 6.77
CA ASP A 707 -33.85 1.66 6.17
C ASP A 707 -33.95 1.42 4.66
N ASN A 708 -32.90 0.96 4.02
CA ASN A 708 -32.92 0.62 2.60
C ASN A 708 -33.62 -0.72 2.36
N ASP A 709 -34.15 -0.90 1.15
CA ASP A 709 -34.77 -2.14 0.71
C ASP A 709 -33.80 -3.34 0.73
N ASP A 710 -34.33 -4.55 0.83
CA ASP A 710 -33.54 -5.78 0.81
C ASP A 710 -32.69 -5.88 -0.48
N GLY A 711 -31.42 -6.23 -0.29
CA GLY A 711 -30.42 -6.24 -1.36
C GLY A 711 -29.78 -4.87 -1.64
N TRP A 712 -30.30 -3.76 -1.08
CA TRP A 712 -29.76 -2.40 -1.25
C TRP A 712 -29.21 -1.80 0.05
N LYS A 713 -29.21 -2.56 1.13
CA LYS A 713 -28.76 -2.10 2.46
C LYS A 713 -27.27 -1.87 2.55
N TRP A 714 -26.47 -2.60 1.79
CA TRP A 714 -25.04 -2.37 1.70
C TRP A 714 -24.72 -1.25 0.72
N VAL A 715 -23.96 -0.26 1.21
CA VAL A 715 -23.53 0.90 0.41
C VAL A 715 -22.00 0.95 0.41
N PRO A 716 -21.33 0.90 -0.76
CA PRO A 716 -19.88 0.97 -0.85
C PRO A 716 -19.40 2.40 -0.54
N LEU A 717 -18.52 2.54 0.46
CA LEU A 717 -17.95 3.82 0.88
C LEU A 717 -16.71 4.19 0.10
N ARG A 718 -15.69 3.34 0.17
CA ARG A 718 -14.39 3.56 -0.47
C ARG A 718 -13.70 2.25 -0.82
N VAL A 719 -12.76 2.31 -1.74
CA VAL A 719 -11.92 1.18 -2.11
C VAL A 719 -10.74 1.04 -1.13
N ARG A 720 -10.52 -0.16 -0.62
CA ARG A 720 -9.37 -0.49 0.22
C ARG A 720 -8.19 -0.89 -0.66
N TYR A 721 -7.56 0.11 -1.29
CA TYR A 721 -6.40 -0.10 -2.18
C TYR A 721 -5.23 -0.77 -1.48
N ASP A 722 -5.02 -0.51 -0.19
CA ASP A 722 -4.04 -1.16 0.67
C ASP A 722 -4.25 -2.69 0.68
N LYS A 723 -5.44 -3.14 1.07
CA LYS A 723 -5.81 -4.55 1.16
C LYS A 723 -5.91 -5.21 -0.22
N THR A 724 -6.45 -4.50 -1.21
CA THR A 724 -6.51 -4.96 -2.61
C THR A 724 -5.11 -5.22 -3.16
N SER A 725 -4.14 -4.35 -2.85
CA SER A 725 -2.74 -4.52 -3.26
C SER A 725 -2.09 -5.75 -2.61
N GLU A 726 -2.41 -6.03 -1.35
CA GLU A 726 -1.95 -7.23 -0.65
C GLU A 726 -2.53 -8.49 -1.27
N LEU A 727 -3.82 -8.52 -1.57
CA LEU A 727 -4.48 -9.62 -2.28
C LEU A 727 -3.79 -9.87 -3.63
N ARG A 728 -3.59 -8.82 -4.41
CA ARG A 728 -2.95 -8.87 -5.74
C ARG A 728 -1.47 -9.28 -5.66
N ALA A 729 -0.78 -9.01 -4.56
CA ALA A 729 0.58 -9.50 -4.29
C ALA A 729 0.63 -10.98 -3.88
N GLY A 730 -0.51 -11.67 -3.81
CA GLY A 730 -0.63 -13.08 -3.42
C GLY A 730 -0.66 -13.30 -1.92
N MET A 731 -0.88 -12.24 -1.13
CA MET A 731 -1.18 -12.39 0.30
C MET A 731 -2.66 -12.76 0.46
N LYS A 732 -2.96 -13.58 1.46
CA LYS A 732 -4.33 -14.01 1.76
C LYS A 732 -5.09 -12.92 2.52
N ASN A 733 -5.31 -11.76 1.88
CA ASN A 733 -6.15 -10.70 2.41
C ASN A 733 -7.48 -10.70 1.65
N TYR A 734 -8.57 -11.00 2.34
CA TYR A 734 -9.92 -11.06 1.77
C TYR A 734 -10.87 -10.05 2.45
N GLY A 735 -10.34 -8.90 2.87
CA GLY A 735 -11.07 -7.92 3.64
C GLY A 735 -11.05 -8.22 5.15
N ASN A 736 -12.16 -8.06 5.83
CA ASN A 736 -12.26 -8.48 7.23
C ASN A 736 -12.23 -10.00 7.36
N ALA A 737 -11.61 -10.50 8.43
CA ALA A 737 -11.82 -11.88 8.83
C ALA A 737 -13.26 -12.06 9.30
N TYR A 738 -13.86 -13.24 9.06
CA TYR A 738 -15.26 -13.53 9.34
C TYR A 738 -15.70 -13.13 10.77
N HIS A 739 -14.92 -13.49 11.78
CA HIS A 739 -15.26 -13.16 13.17
C HIS A 739 -15.29 -11.64 13.42
N VAL A 740 -14.42 -10.87 12.75
CA VAL A 740 -14.41 -9.39 12.84
C VAL A 740 -15.64 -8.82 12.13
N ALA A 741 -15.94 -9.34 10.93
CA ALA A 741 -17.13 -8.93 10.18
C ALA A 741 -18.42 -9.23 10.95
N ASN A 742 -18.52 -10.40 11.58
CA ASN A 742 -19.68 -10.81 12.38
C ASN A 742 -19.84 -9.94 13.65
N ASN A 743 -18.74 -9.56 14.30
CA ASN A 743 -18.79 -8.66 15.45
C ASN A 743 -19.23 -7.24 15.04
N ASN A 744 -18.74 -6.74 13.91
CA ASN A 744 -19.19 -5.44 13.39
C ASN A 744 -20.67 -5.50 12.98
N TRP A 745 -21.13 -6.60 12.37
CA TRP A 745 -22.53 -6.84 12.06
C TRP A 745 -23.41 -6.79 13.32
N HIS A 746 -22.97 -7.45 14.39
CA HIS A 746 -23.67 -7.39 15.68
C HIS A 746 -23.74 -5.94 16.22
N SER A 747 -22.64 -5.20 16.16
CA SER A 747 -22.61 -3.79 16.59
C SER A 747 -23.46 -2.86 15.72
N ILE A 748 -23.66 -3.18 14.42
CA ILE A 748 -24.59 -2.47 13.53
C ILE A 748 -26.03 -2.66 13.97
N HIS A 749 -26.41 -3.89 14.35
CA HIS A 749 -27.79 -4.25 14.72
C HIS A 749 -28.12 -3.99 16.18
N GLN A 750 -27.12 -4.03 17.04
CA GLN A 750 -27.26 -3.75 18.49
C GLN A 750 -26.20 -2.73 18.92
N PRO A 751 -26.29 -1.47 18.43
CA PRO A 751 -25.28 -0.47 18.71
C PRO A 751 -25.29 -0.06 20.18
N ILE A 752 -24.07 0.10 20.73
CA ILE A 752 -23.86 0.79 21.99
C ILE A 752 -23.90 2.28 21.69
N THR A 753 -24.84 2.99 22.26
CA THR A 753 -24.97 4.44 22.06
C THR A 753 -24.24 5.23 23.13
N GLU A 754 -24.00 6.50 22.88
CA GLU A 754 -23.40 7.42 23.88
C GLU A 754 -24.24 7.60 25.14
N TYR A 755 -25.54 7.34 25.04
CA TYR A 755 -26.50 7.46 26.16
C TYR A 755 -26.53 6.23 27.07
N MET A 756 -25.97 5.11 26.64
CA MET A 756 -25.81 3.90 27.45
C MET A 756 -24.64 4.00 28.40
#